data_0cfbda5a263fbec3ae3ffa6be1aacdf7
#
_entry.id   0cfbda5a263fbec3ae3ffa6be1aacdf7
#
_cell.length_a   1.000
_cell.length_b   1.000
_cell.length_c   1.000
_cell.angle_alpha   90.00
_cell.angle_beta   90.00
_cell.angle_gamma   90.00
#
_symmetry.space_group_name_H-M   'P 1'
#
loop_
_entity.id
_entity.type
_entity.pdbx_description
1 polymer ?
#
loop_
_entity_poly.entity_id
_entity_poly.type
_entity_poly.pdbx_seq_one_letter_code
_entity_poly.pdbx_strand_id
1 'polypeptide(L)'
;MSSKKWIFFAMLFFSLLMLGVSHGIAQNNPNNTTNPLAVTGSLPRTPLPPPATTGPIQLRSVPVPPQNPPRASVPPSEANQFEHHSNFMSLPRIFAHQWSPTTDISPENVISERYMRSEDPNARGLTLKEAIYIALQNNPNLKATELDPVASMETVREANGTFDPNLSAQGDIEKSVVPVTSALQTGGGTAFVQKFYDWNFAINKVSAITNGTYGITFNNDRALSNSLFSGVNPSYNPSLALSLSQPLLQNFGWKFATINVQIAESGQKQAQWNYGQTLQDFVQRVGGDYWNVVLAEENLQVTRAALKFNLDLVRQNLISVKVGTLAPIDLQEAQSAAATAEANVYTAEANLKNSRTQLRQDVMLNPYGTFLPAEIQPLTRPNPTEKILVDEEHALELAVQYRPSLGGLREAIRDALLQVKFSENQVLPQLNLGAQFGLTSAAGTTPCQRAVITSTSTPNCTVPVPGAAPTAGNKLPFGGIYGDSLDRLWGFSFYNYAAVLTFQVPLDNAVPRAALAQARVLYEQQRMLYRAALSQAVIDVQSALANLYADEKRAQATAQATYYARQSLHDEQVRFRVGMATTHDLLQFQQEEVSAEGNEVQADVDLENAKLALGHADGTLLQSFNINWEVLNPHEVPWYASF
;
A
#
# COMPACT_ATOMS: atom_id res chain seq x y z
N MET A 1 29.43 12.88 53.10
CA MET A 1 28.27 13.06 52.20
C MET A 1 27.77 11.70 51.77
N SER A 2 26.57 11.36 52.22
CA SER A 2 26.01 10.00 52.23
C SER A 2 25.83 9.42 50.82
N SER A 3 26.24 8.18 50.60
CA SER A 3 26.06 7.36 49.40
C SER A 3 24.63 7.34 48.83
N LYS A 4 23.63 7.66 49.66
CA LYS A 4 22.21 7.80 49.25
C LYS A 4 21.94 8.95 48.28
N LYS A 5 22.75 10.01 48.28
CA LYS A 5 22.57 11.14 47.33
C LYS A 5 23.08 10.83 45.91
N TRP A 6 24.05 9.96 45.79
CA TRP A 6 24.57 9.53 44.49
C TRP A 6 23.59 8.59 43.77
N ILE A 7 22.89 7.73 44.49
CA ILE A 7 21.89 6.81 43.94
C ILE A 7 20.63 7.59 43.51
N PHE A 8 20.27 8.63 44.27
CA PHE A 8 19.16 9.52 43.89
C PHE A 8 19.50 10.35 42.62
N PHE A 9 20.76 10.76 42.49
CA PHE A 9 21.24 11.46 41.27
C PHE A 9 21.29 10.50 40.05
N ALA A 10 21.67 9.27 40.22
CA ALA A 10 21.64 8.26 39.17
C ALA A 10 20.22 7.91 38.73
N MET A 11 19.27 7.80 39.69
CA MET A 11 17.84 7.61 39.38
C MET A 11 17.22 8.85 38.72
N LEU A 12 17.59 10.08 39.13
CA LEU A 12 17.13 11.31 38.53
C LEU A 12 17.70 11.48 37.11
N PHE A 13 18.95 11.08 36.88
CA PHE A 13 19.58 11.11 35.56
C PHE A 13 18.96 10.07 34.61
N PHE A 14 18.60 8.90 35.14
CA PHE A 14 17.89 7.87 34.39
C PHE A 14 16.43 8.27 34.10
N SER A 15 15.78 8.97 35.05
CA SER A 15 14.43 9.53 34.87
C SER A 15 14.41 10.68 33.84
N LEU A 16 15.44 11.53 33.80
CA LEU A 16 15.57 12.59 32.78
C LEU A 16 15.88 12.04 31.39
N LEU A 17 16.64 10.93 31.29
CA LEU A 17 16.89 10.26 30.01
C LEU A 17 15.62 9.58 29.45
N MET A 18 14.69 9.19 30.33
CA MET A 18 13.42 8.56 29.93
C MET A 18 12.33 9.57 29.54
N LEU A 19 12.42 10.84 30.02
CA LEU A 19 11.43 11.90 29.80
C LEU A 19 11.78 12.84 28.63
N GLY A 20 13.00 12.79 28.16
CA GLY A 20 13.44 13.67 27.08
C GLY A 20 13.58 12.93 25.77
N VAL A 21 12.56 12.90 25.00
CA VAL A 21 12.42 12.72 23.54
C VAL A 21 11.26 11.79 23.21
N SER A 22 10.05 12.33 23.27
CA SER A 22 8.92 11.85 22.52
C SER A 22 8.92 12.47 21.13
N HIS A 23 9.75 11.99 20.23
CA HIS A 23 9.57 12.18 18.80
C HIS A 23 9.86 10.85 18.14
N GLY A 24 8.79 10.28 17.62
CA GLY A 24 8.69 8.94 17.12
C GLY A 24 9.72 8.55 16.09
N ILE A 25 10.28 7.41 16.31
CA ILE A 25 10.86 6.57 15.27
C ILE A 25 11.07 5.15 15.84
N ALA A 26 10.54 4.14 15.19
CA ALA A 26 10.34 2.77 15.62
C ALA A 26 11.31 1.71 15.16
N GLN A 27 11.27 0.50 15.78
CA GLN A 27 11.67 -0.67 15.11
C GLN A 27 11.76 -2.08 15.73
N ASN A 28 11.70 -3.09 14.92
CA ASN A 28 11.53 -4.50 15.17
C ASN A 28 12.63 -5.21 15.96
N ASN A 29 12.21 -6.13 16.81
CA ASN A 29 13.06 -7.03 17.56
C ASN A 29 13.19 -8.38 16.83
N PRO A 30 14.36 -8.78 16.34
CA PRO A 30 14.66 -10.13 15.92
C PRO A 30 15.49 -10.84 16.98
N ASN A 31 14.91 -11.25 18.10
CA ASN A 31 15.61 -12.17 18.98
C ASN A 31 14.61 -13.16 19.61
N ASN A 32 14.25 -14.13 18.80
CA ASN A 32 13.82 -15.43 19.28
C ASN A 32 14.83 -16.45 18.75
N THR A 33 16.02 -16.47 19.35
CA THR A 33 17.00 -17.54 19.12
C THR A 33 16.71 -18.66 20.11
N THR A 34 15.83 -19.56 19.73
CA THR A 34 15.86 -20.91 20.23
C THR A 34 17.08 -21.62 19.62
N ASN A 35 18.00 -22.02 20.48
CA ASN A 35 19.11 -22.89 20.13
C ASN A 35 18.62 -24.13 19.37
N PRO A 36 19.15 -24.46 18.21
CA PRO A 36 19.00 -25.79 17.66
C PRO A 36 20.14 -26.67 18.17
N LEU A 37 19.75 -27.70 18.88
CA LEU A 37 20.61 -28.86 19.15
C LEU A 37 21.16 -29.43 17.84
N ALA A 38 22.46 -29.64 17.79
CA ALA A 38 23.16 -30.28 16.71
C ALA A 38 22.64 -31.71 16.51
N VAL A 39 22.06 -31.97 15.35
CA VAL A 39 21.88 -33.33 14.84
C VAL A 39 22.69 -33.46 13.56
N THR A 40 23.80 -34.14 13.67
CA THR A 40 24.56 -34.67 12.54
C THR A 40 23.79 -35.82 11.92
N GLY A 41 23.27 -35.65 10.72
CA GLY A 41 22.64 -36.70 9.94
C GLY A 41 22.84 -36.44 8.46
N SER A 42 23.81 -37.19 7.87
CA SER A 42 24.07 -37.23 6.43
C SER A 42 22.87 -37.85 5.70
N LEU A 43 22.24 -37.12 4.77
CA LEU A 43 21.27 -37.67 3.84
C LEU A 43 21.97 -38.03 2.50
N PRO A 44 21.62 -39.16 1.89
CA PRO A 44 22.24 -39.60 0.63
C PRO A 44 21.59 -38.83 -0.56
N ARG A 45 22.45 -38.49 -1.50
CA ARG A 45 22.04 -37.90 -2.81
C ARG A 45 21.39 -38.99 -3.65
N THR A 46 20.15 -38.78 -4.04
CA THR A 46 19.50 -39.51 -5.13
C THR A 46 19.78 -38.82 -6.48
N PRO A 47 20.10 -39.58 -7.55
CA PRO A 47 20.39 -39.02 -8.86
C PRO A 47 19.08 -38.64 -9.60
N LEU A 48 19.15 -37.55 -10.38
CA LEU A 48 18.09 -37.06 -11.28
C LEU A 48 17.78 -38.08 -12.38
N PRO A 49 16.50 -38.30 -12.73
CA PRO A 49 16.13 -39.10 -13.88
C PRO A 49 16.38 -38.37 -15.22
N PRO A 50 16.64 -39.11 -16.31
CA PRO A 50 16.91 -38.55 -17.63
C PRO A 50 15.64 -37.97 -18.30
N PRO A 51 15.78 -37.07 -19.31
CA PRO A 51 14.64 -36.40 -19.95
C PRO A 51 13.80 -37.37 -20.77
N ALA A 52 12.50 -37.28 -20.61
CA ALA A 52 11.51 -38.10 -21.35
C ALA A 52 11.37 -37.58 -22.78
N THR A 53 11.43 -38.52 -23.72
CA THR A 53 11.15 -38.36 -25.14
C THR A 53 9.69 -37.98 -25.40
N THR A 54 9.49 -37.01 -26.25
CA THR A 54 8.21 -36.52 -26.74
C THR A 54 7.49 -37.59 -27.62
N GLY A 55 6.35 -38.07 -27.14
CA GLY A 55 5.34 -38.78 -27.95
C GLY A 55 4.08 -37.92 -28.14
N PRO A 56 3.26 -38.13 -29.19
CA PRO A 56 2.19 -37.24 -29.56
C PRO A 56 1.04 -37.21 -28.52
N ILE A 57 0.60 -36.00 -28.18
CA ILE A 57 -0.49 -35.73 -27.23
C ILE A 57 -1.84 -36.14 -27.89
N GLN A 58 -2.48 -37.18 -27.36
CA GLN A 58 -3.88 -37.43 -27.62
C GLN A 58 -4.75 -36.55 -26.72
N LEU A 59 -5.58 -35.71 -27.33
CA LEU A 59 -6.62 -34.93 -26.69
C LEU A 59 -7.69 -35.84 -26.08
N ARG A 60 -7.67 -35.98 -24.77
CA ARG A 60 -8.73 -36.64 -24.01
C ARG A 60 -9.84 -35.61 -23.75
N SER A 61 -11.05 -35.93 -24.23
CA SER A 61 -12.26 -35.14 -24.04
C SER A 61 -12.55 -34.88 -22.55
N VAL A 62 -12.66 -33.59 -22.19
CA VAL A 62 -13.09 -33.15 -20.87
C VAL A 62 -14.59 -33.39 -20.73
N PRO A 63 -15.09 -34.02 -19.66
CA PRO A 63 -16.52 -34.15 -19.42
C PRO A 63 -17.14 -32.78 -19.09
N VAL A 64 -18.24 -32.44 -19.74
CA VAL A 64 -19.07 -31.27 -19.45
C VAL A 64 -19.67 -31.42 -18.04
N PRO A 65 -19.56 -30.43 -17.16
CA PRO A 65 -20.20 -30.49 -15.85
C PRO A 65 -21.72 -30.37 -15.99
N PRO A 66 -22.50 -31.06 -15.15
CA PRO A 66 -23.97 -31.05 -15.22
C PRO A 66 -24.50 -29.65 -14.85
N GLN A 67 -25.49 -29.21 -15.62
CA GLN A 67 -26.25 -27.99 -15.37
C GLN A 67 -27.11 -28.17 -14.11
N ASN A 68 -27.03 -27.13 -13.26
CA ASN A 68 -27.89 -26.82 -12.11
C ASN A 68 -27.85 -27.77 -10.90
N PRO A 69 -27.20 -27.31 -9.79
CA PRO A 69 -27.59 -27.81 -8.47
C PRO A 69 -28.91 -27.16 -8.03
N PRO A 70 -29.75 -27.87 -7.25
CA PRO A 70 -31.03 -27.35 -6.76
C PRO A 70 -30.79 -26.18 -5.79
N ARG A 71 -31.56 -25.11 -5.93
CA ARG A 71 -31.63 -23.99 -4.99
C ARG A 71 -31.99 -24.52 -3.61
N ALA A 72 -31.05 -24.45 -2.67
CA ALA A 72 -31.37 -24.58 -1.26
C ALA A 72 -32.13 -23.31 -0.82
N SER A 73 -33.36 -23.49 -0.37
CA SER A 73 -34.14 -22.43 0.27
C SER A 73 -33.58 -22.14 1.64
N VAL A 74 -32.99 -20.98 1.82
CA VAL A 74 -32.56 -20.46 3.13
C VAL A 74 -33.81 -19.98 3.87
N PRO A 75 -34.04 -20.42 5.14
CA PRO A 75 -35.17 -19.94 5.93
C PRO A 75 -35.03 -18.44 6.29
N PRO A 76 -36.16 -17.69 6.37
CA PRO A 76 -36.14 -16.21 6.50
C PRO A 76 -35.61 -15.66 7.83
N SER A 77 -35.21 -16.50 8.78
CA SER A 77 -34.77 -16.06 10.13
C SER A 77 -33.29 -15.75 10.26
N GLU A 78 -32.45 -16.07 9.26
CA GLU A 78 -31.00 -15.80 9.33
C GLU A 78 -30.58 -14.49 8.63
N ALA A 79 -31.47 -13.88 7.85
CA ALA A 79 -31.15 -12.64 7.15
C ALA A 79 -30.98 -11.43 8.09
N ASN A 80 -31.49 -11.49 9.33
CA ASN A 80 -31.43 -10.36 10.27
C ASN A 80 -30.27 -10.44 11.27
N GLN A 81 -29.40 -11.44 11.20
CA GLN A 81 -28.23 -11.53 12.11
C GLN A 81 -26.94 -10.90 11.55
N PHE A 82 -26.92 -10.51 10.28
CA PHE A 82 -25.74 -9.86 9.66
C PHE A 82 -25.76 -8.32 9.71
N GLU A 83 -26.82 -7.69 10.20
CA GLU A 83 -26.92 -6.21 10.26
C GLU A 83 -26.25 -5.55 11.48
N HIS A 84 -25.69 -6.30 12.44
CA HIS A 84 -25.20 -5.69 13.68
C HIS A 84 -23.69 -5.80 13.97
N HIS A 85 -22.87 -6.18 12.99
CA HIS A 85 -21.41 -6.18 13.15
C HIS A 85 -20.65 -5.43 12.06
N SER A 86 -21.21 -4.37 11.50
CA SER A 86 -20.43 -3.41 10.71
C SER A 86 -19.88 -2.27 11.59
N ASN A 87 -19.31 -2.61 12.73
CA ASN A 87 -18.28 -1.78 13.34
C ASN A 87 -16.93 -2.08 12.67
N PHE A 88 -16.89 -2.07 11.35
CA PHE A 88 -15.65 -1.75 10.66
C PHE A 88 -15.31 -0.33 11.08
N MET A 89 -14.17 -0.21 11.75
CA MET A 89 -13.54 1.04 12.12
C MET A 89 -13.83 2.08 11.04
N SER A 90 -14.64 3.07 11.38
CA SER A 90 -14.69 4.30 10.61
C SER A 90 -13.27 4.84 10.67
N LEU A 91 -12.49 4.67 9.61
CA LEU A 91 -11.27 5.44 9.40
C LEU A 91 -11.61 6.87 9.77
N PRO A 92 -10.86 7.53 10.66
CA PRO A 92 -11.19 8.87 11.10
C PRO A 92 -11.41 9.71 9.84
N ARG A 93 -12.54 10.40 9.74
CA ARG A 93 -12.90 11.29 8.62
C ARG A 93 -11.81 12.32 8.28
N ILE A 94 -10.84 12.49 9.15
CA ILE A 94 -9.66 13.34 9.04
C ILE A 94 -8.75 12.92 7.87
N PHE A 95 -8.65 11.62 7.55
CA PHE A 95 -7.78 11.15 6.47
C PHE A 95 -8.40 11.29 5.07
N ALA A 96 -9.72 11.19 4.95
CA ALA A 96 -10.40 11.34 3.66
C ALA A 96 -10.30 12.78 3.10
N HIS A 97 -10.08 13.79 3.94
CA HIS A 97 -9.98 15.18 3.50
C HIS A 97 -8.57 15.63 3.09
N GLN A 98 -7.52 14.91 3.51
CA GLN A 98 -6.12 15.30 3.23
C GLN A 98 -5.57 14.76 1.91
N TRP A 99 -6.25 13.77 1.30
CA TRP A 99 -5.80 13.10 0.06
C TRP A 99 -6.68 13.38 -1.15
N SER A 100 -7.71 14.17 -1.02
CA SER A 100 -8.48 14.60 -2.18
C SER A 100 -7.63 15.54 -3.02
N PRO A 101 -7.49 15.31 -4.34
CA PRO A 101 -6.85 16.28 -5.20
C PRO A 101 -7.56 17.63 -5.00
N THR A 102 -6.85 18.59 -4.40
CA THR A 102 -7.38 19.93 -4.20
C THR A 102 -7.43 20.61 -5.56
N THR A 103 -8.57 20.46 -6.23
CA THR A 103 -8.87 21.32 -7.35
C THR A 103 -9.57 22.55 -6.78
N ASP A 104 -9.10 23.75 -7.11
CA ASP A 104 -9.72 25.03 -6.74
C ASP A 104 -11.14 25.21 -7.30
N ILE A 105 -11.72 24.16 -7.89
CA ILE A 105 -13.04 24.15 -8.48
C ILE A 105 -13.97 23.37 -7.56
N SER A 106 -14.79 24.09 -6.78
CA SER A 106 -15.85 23.47 -6.01
C SER A 106 -16.83 22.76 -6.97
N PRO A 107 -17.06 21.44 -6.80
CA PRO A 107 -17.93 20.68 -7.71
C PRO A 107 -19.37 21.18 -7.72
N GLU A 108 -19.82 21.79 -6.64
CA GLU A 108 -21.21 22.28 -6.51
C GLU A 108 -21.53 23.45 -7.43
N ASN A 109 -20.55 24.31 -7.73
CA ASN A 109 -20.78 25.50 -8.57
C ASN A 109 -20.66 25.21 -10.08
N VAL A 110 -19.98 24.14 -10.47
CA VAL A 110 -19.79 23.79 -11.89
C VAL A 110 -20.92 22.92 -12.43
N ILE A 111 -21.57 22.18 -11.55
CA ILE A 111 -22.58 21.17 -11.93
C ILE A 111 -23.98 21.82 -12.16
N SER A 112 -24.29 22.93 -11.50
CA SER A 112 -25.64 23.44 -11.46
C SER A 112 -26.13 24.23 -12.70
N GLU A 113 -25.21 24.79 -13.50
CA GLU A 113 -25.65 25.70 -14.60
C GLU A 113 -25.77 25.05 -16.00
N ARG A 114 -25.36 23.78 -16.19
CA ARG A 114 -25.22 23.18 -17.54
C ARG A 114 -26.21 22.07 -17.90
N TYR A 115 -27.28 21.88 -17.15
CA TYR A 115 -28.31 20.88 -17.49
C TYR A 115 -29.11 21.18 -18.77
N MET A 116 -28.82 22.25 -19.49
CA MET A 116 -29.78 22.85 -20.39
C MET A 116 -29.58 22.70 -21.88
N ARG A 117 -28.70 21.80 -22.37
CA ARG A 117 -28.53 21.65 -23.83
C ARG A 117 -28.37 20.21 -24.29
N SER A 118 -29.24 19.34 -23.89
CA SER A 118 -29.33 18.02 -24.47
C SER A 118 -30.65 17.89 -25.22
N GLU A 119 -30.63 17.42 -26.44
CA GLU A 119 -31.84 17.03 -27.17
C GLU A 119 -32.54 15.86 -26.49
N ASP A 120 -31.83 15.11 -25.65
CA ASP A 120 -32.38 14.11 -24.74
C ASP A 120 -32.50 14.71 -23.34
N PRO A 121 -33.73 14.86 -22.78
CA PRO A 121 -33.94 15.47 -21.46
C PRO A 121 -33.25 14.74 -20.30
N ASN A 122 -32.72 13.56 -20.56
CA ASN A 122 -31.97 12.75 -19.56
C ASN A 122 -30.46 12.77 -19.77
N ALA A 123 -29.92 13.37 -20.83
CA ALA A 123 -28.50 13.41 -21.10
C ALA A 123 -27.81 14.52 -20.27
N ARG A 124 -26.64 14.15 -19.67
CA ARG A 124 -25.82 15.09 -18.93
C ARG A 124 -24.67 15.59 -19.81
N GLY A 125 -24.68 16.89 -20.10
CA GLY A 125 -23.56 17.55 -20.75
C GLY A 125 -22.34 17.63 -19.83
N LEU A 126 -21.18 17.15 -20.28
CA LEU A 126 -19.92 17.23 -19.54
C LEU A 126 -18.81 17.80 -20.44
N THR A 127 -18.01 18.68 -19.87
CA THR A 127 -16.72 19.06 -20.48
C THR A 127 -15.68 18.02 -20.16
N LEU A 128 -14.60 17.94 -20.93
CA LEU A 128 -13.46 17.03 -20.66
C LEU A 128 -12.95 17.18 -19.23
N LYS A 129 -12.76 18.42 -18.77
CA LYS A 129 -12.29 18.70 -17.42
C LYS A 129 -13.26 18.22 -16.33
N GLU A 130 -14.56 18.42 -16.52
CA GLU A 130 -15.58 17.91 -15.60
C GLU A 130 -15.64 16.38 -15.58
N ALA A 131 -15.52 15.73 -16.74
CA ALA A 131 -15.51 14.27 -16.82
C ALA A 131 -14.35 13.67 -16.04
N ILE A 132 -13.13 14.20 -16.24
CA ILE A 132 -11.93 13.80 -15.49
C ILE A 132 -12.13 14.02 -13.98
N TYR A 133 -12.63 15.19 -13.58
CA TYR A 133 -12.83 15.52 -12.18
C TYR A 133 -13.83 14.60 -11.47
N ILE A 134 -14.96 14.33 -12.12
CA ILE A 134 -15.98 13.42 -11.59
C ILE A 134 -15.43 11.99 -11.51
N ALA A 135 -14.67 11.57 -12.53
CA ALA A 135 -14.01 10.27 -12.54
C ALA A 135 -13.06 10.10 -11.36
N LEU A 136 -12.23 11.11 -11.08
CA LEU A 136 -11.30 11.11 -9.94
C LEU A 136 -12.02 10.98 -8.59
N GLN A 137 -13.19 11.64 -8.46
CA GLN A 137 -13.95 11.58 -7.21
C GLN A 137 -14.72 10.26 -7.00
N ASN A 138 -15.16 9.63 -8.07
CA ASN A 138 -16.12 8.55 -7.96
C ASN A 138 -15.56 7.16 -8.28
N ASN A 139 -14.44 7.05 -9.01
CA ASN A 139 -13.94 5.75 -9.44
C ASN A 139 -13.38 4.94 -8.25
N PRO A 140 -13.99 3.78 -7.90
CA PRO A 140 -13.57 2.99 -6.73
C PRO A 140 -12.20 2.33 -6.93
N ASN A 141 -11.79 2.05 -8.17
CA ASN A 141 -10.48 1.47 -8.44
C ASN A 141 -9.38 2.49 -8.13
N LEU A 142 -9.58 3.76 -8.52
CA LEU A 142 -8.64 4.82 -8.20
C LEU A 142 -8.61 5.09 -6.68
N LYS A 143 -9.77 5.10 -6.02
CA LYS A 143 -9.85 5.24 -4.55
C LYS A 143 -9.17 4.08 -3.81
N ALA A 144 -9.21 2.87 -4.36
CA ALA A 144 -8.49 1.75 -3.79
C ALA A 144 -6.96 1.97 -3.86
N THR A 145 -6.43 2.45 -4.98
CA THR A 145 -5.00 2.75 -5.12
C THR A 145 -4.56 3.99 -4.34
N GLU A 146 -5.47 4.93 -4.04
CA GLU A 146 -5.24 6.06 -3.13
C GLU A 146 -4.93 5.60 -1.70
N LEU A 147 -5.40 4.42 -1.30
CA LEU A 147 -5.12 3.85 0.02
C LEU A 147 -3.72 3.21 0.14
N ASP A 148 -3.03 2.92 -0.97
CA ASP A 148 -1.69 2.32 -0.93
C ASP A 148 -0.64 3.24 -0.25
N PRO A 149 -0.56 4.54 -0.56
CA PRO A 149 0.27 5.48 0.19
C PRO A 149 -0.12 5.58 1.67
N VAL A 150 -1.43 5.50 2.00
CA VAL A 150 -1.90 5.52 3.38
C VAL A 150 -1.46 4.25 4.13
N ALA A 151 -1.59 3.08 3.50
CA ALA A 151 -1.10 1.82 4.07
C ALA A 151 0.42 1.86 4.30
N SER A 152 1.18 2.42 3.37
CA SER A 152 2.63 2.57 3.53
C SER A 152 3.01 3.61 4.60
N MET A 153 2.18 4.60 4.89
CA MET A 153 2.34 5.51 6.02
C MET A 153 2.17 4.77 7.37
N GLU A 154 1.21 3.84 7.46
CA GLU A 154 1.08 2.99 8.65
C GLU A 154 2.27 2.02 8.80
N THR A 155 2.89 1.58 7.72
CA THR A 155 4.15 0.82 7.76
C THR A 155 5.28 1.66 8.37
N VAL A 156 5.37 2.96 8.07
CA VAL A 156 6.30 3.89 8.72
C VAL A 156 5.98 4.01 10.21
N ARG A 157 4.70 4.05 10.58
CA ARG A 157 4.28 4.09 11.99
C ARG A 157 4.62 2.78 12.71
N GLU A 158 4.36 1.62 12.10
CA GLU A 158 4.76 0.30 12.61
C GLU A 158 6.27 0.25 12.81
N ALA A 159 7.00 0.62 11.77
CA ALA A 159 8.42 0.81 11.81
C ALA A 159 8.77 1.84 12.91
N ASN A 160 8.04 2.79 13.36
CA ASN A 160 8.17 3.68 14.50
C ASN A 160 7.78 3.01 15.85
N GLY A 161 6.91 2.06 15.98
CA GLY A 161 6.44 1.45 17.24
C GLY A 161 7.46 0.65 18.04
N THR A 162 8.64 0.31 17.52
CA THR A 162 9.65 -0.49 18.24
C THR A 162 10.49 0.34 19.20
N PHE A 163 10.49 1.67 19.10
CA PHE A 163 11.10 2.50 20.14
C PHE A 163 10.12 2.82 21.27
N ASP A 164 8.89 2.36 21.15
CA ASP A 164 7.91 2.50 22.22
C ASP A 164 8.26 1.58 23.39
N PRO A 165 8.01 2.03 24.61
CA PRO A 165 8.22 1.20 25.78
C PRO A 165 7.23 0.03 25.77
N ASN A 166 7.74 -1.19 25.85
CA ASN A 166 6.93 -2.39 25.97
C ASN A 166 6.78 -2.78 27.44
N LEU A 167 5.55 -2.79 27.94
CA LEU A 167 5.20 -3.33 29.26
C LEU A 167 4.75 -4.78 29.09
N SER A 168 5.43 -5.70 29.75
CA SER A 168 5.03 -7.10 29.84
C SER A 168 4.71 -7.51 31.27
N ALA A 169 3.69 -8.33 31.42
CA ALA A 169 3.32 -8.96 32.69
C ALA A 169 3.21 -10.46 32.44
N GLN A 170 3.81 -11.24 33.34
CA GLN A 170 3.81 -12.71 33.24
C GLN A 170 3.41 -13.27 34.62
N GLY A 171 2.50 -14.23 34.62
CA GLY A 171 2.18 -15.05 35.80
C GLY A 171 2.46 -16.51 35.47
N ASP A 172 3.14 -17.19 36.36
CA ASP A 172 3.46 -18.60 36.19
C ASP A 172 3.18 -19.39 37.49
N ILE A 173 2.72 -20.62 37.36
CA ILE A 173 2.49 -21.55 38.44
C ILE A 173 3.12 -22.88 38.06
N GLU A 174 4.20 -23.20 38.76
CA GLU A 174 4.92 -24.45 38.54
C GLU A 174 4.87 -25.37 39.74
N LYS A 175 4.73 -26.67 39.49
CA LYS A 175 4.93 -27.72 40.49
C LYS A 175 5.93 -28.73 39.94
N SER A 176 7.09 -28.80 40.57
CA SER A 176 8.12 -29.77 40.26
C SER A 176 8.15 -30.88 41.32
N VAL A 177 8.18 -32.12 40.85
CA VAL A 177 8.31 -33.31 41.72
C VAL A 177 9.46 -34.16 41.19
N VAL A 178 10.56 -34.16 41.92
CA VAL A 178 11.80 -34.85 41.49
C VAL A 178 12.13 -35.95 42.48
N PRO A 179 12.48 -37.18 42.03
CA PRO A 179 12.93 -38.23 42.92
C PRO A 179 14.22 -37.83 43.63
N VAL A 180 14.35 -38.15 44.87
CA VAL A 180 15.57 -37.86 45.68
C VAL A 180 16.30 -39.12 45.99
N THR A 181 17.63 -39.05 45.88
CA THR A 181 18.54 -40.14 46.22
C THR A 181 19.14 -40.02 47.63
N SER A 182 18.88 -38.86 48.30
CA SER A 182 19.37 -38.61 49.69
C SER A 182 18.21 -38.40 50.66
N ALA A 183 18.12 -39.23 51.65
CA ALA A 183 17.11 -39.11 52.73
C ALA A 183 17.24 -37.81 53.56
N LEU A 184 18.39 -37.16 53.55
CA LEU A 184 18.65 -35.91 54.26
C LEU A 184 17.86 -34.73 53.69
N GLN A 185 17.65 -34.72 52.37
CA GLN A 185 17.02 -33.58 51.69
C GLN A 185 15.54 -33.40 52.05
N THR A 186 14.82 -34.51 52.25
CA THR A 186 13.37 -34.51 52.49
C THR A 186 12.96 -35.20 53.81
N GLY A 187 13.95 -35.57 54.65
CA GLY A 187 13.65 -36.27 55.93
C GLY A 187 13.14 -37.69 55.75
N GLY A 188 13.55 -38.38 54.70
CA GLY A 188 13.14 -39.76 54.39
C GLY A 188 12.03 -39.87 53.38
N GLY A 189 11.56 -38.76 52.82
CA GLY A 189 10.64 -38.75 51.67
C GLY A 189 11.32 -39.18 50.35
N THR A 190 10.58 -39.85 49.47
CA THR A 190 11.08 -40.36 48.18
C THR A 190 11.13 -39.31 47.09
N ALA A 191 10.46 -38.18 47.27
CA ALA A 191 10.36 -37.13 46.28
C ALA A 191 10.59 -35.73 46.89
N PHE A 192 11.33 -34.91 46.16
CA PHE A 192 11.49 -33.48 46.44
C PHE A 192 10.40 -32.74 45.64
N VAL A 193 9.55 -31.99 46.34
CA VAL A 193 8.42 -31.26 45.80
C VAL A 193 8.67 -29.78 45.98
N GLN A 194 8.64 -29.06 44.84
CA GLN A 194 8.67 -27.60 44.85
C GLN A 194 7.43 -27.07 44.11
N LYS A 195 6.92 -25.94 44.59
CA LYS A 195 5.87 -25.17 43.94
C LYS A 195 6.32 -23.72 43.85
N PHE A 196 6.25 -23.17 42.65
CA PHE A 196 6.54 -21.77 42.40
C PHE A 196 5.27 -21.06 41.95
N TYR A 197 5.11 -19.83 42.40
CA TYR A 197 4.08 -18.90 42.01
C TYR A 197 4.81 -17.61 41.65
N ASP A 198 4.93 -17.33 40.37
CA ASP A 198 5.68 -16.20 39.86
C ASP A 198 4.74 -15.17 39.27
N TRP A 199 5.02 -13.89 39.51
CA TRP A 199 4.35 -12.77 38.85
C TRP A 199 5.37 -11.67 38.61
N ASN A 200 5.65 -11.47 37.34
CA ASN A 200 6.75 -10.65 36.87
C ASN A 200 6.22 -9.50 36.02
N PHE A 201 6.84 -8.34 36.16
CA PHE A 201 6.56 -7.17 35.32
C PHE A 201 7.87 -6.69 34.73
N ALA A 202 7.86 -6.39 33.42
CA ALA A 202 9.02 -5.81 32.76
C ALA A 202 8.62 -4.67 31.84
N ILE A 203 9.41 -3.61 31.85
CA ILE A 203 9.34 -2.50 30.89
C ILE A 203 10.67 -2.48 30.14
N ASN A 204 10.60 -2.65 28.82
CA ASN A 204 11.76 -2.59 27.96
C ASN A 204 11.58 -1.49 26.93
N LYS A 205 12.65 -0.77 26.61
CA LYS A 205 12.67 0.27 25.59
C LYS A 205 13.97 0.22 24.78
N VAL A 206 13.85 0.37 23.46
CA VAL A 206 15.00 0.58 22.58
C VAL A 206 15.19 2.08 22.34
N SER A 207 16.43 2.55 22.36
CA SER A 207 16.75 3.94 22.09
C SER A 207 16.92 4.19 20.59
N ALA A 208 16.16 5.11 20.03
CA ALA A 208 16.34 5.58 18.66
C ALA A 208 17.68 6.29 18.40
N ILE A 209 18.35 6.79 19.45
CA ILE A 209 19.60 7.54 19.33
C ILE A 209 20.81 6.61 19.29
N THR A 210 20.83 5.63 20.16
CA THR A 210 22.01 4.79 20.36
C THR A 210 21.81 3.34 19.96
N ASN A 211 20.58 2.94 19.67
CA ASN A 211 20.16 1.54 19.47
C ASN A 211 20.41 0.65 20.72
N GLY A 212 20.56 1.27 21.88
CA GLY A 212 20.69 0.56 23.14
C GLY A 212 19.34 0.13 23.68
N THR A 213 19.28 -1.01 24.37
CA THR A 213 18.09 -1.51 25.02
C THR A 213 18.17 -1.23 26.52
N TYR A 214 17.13 -0.64 27.09
CA TYR A 214 16.99 -0.37 28.52
C TYR A 214 15.83 -1.18 29.04
N GLY A 215 16.05 -1.85 30.17
CA GLY A 215 15.03 -2.69 30.81
C GLY A 215 14.90 -2.43 32.29
N ILE A 216 13.68 -2.46 32.80
CA ILE A 216 13.35 -2.51 34.20
C ILE A 216 12.50 -3.76 34.42
N THR A 217 12.98 -4.68 35.23
CA THR A 217 12.27 -5.93 35.50
C THR A 217 12.01 -6.05 36.98
N PHE A 218 10.78 -6.25 37.39
CA PHE A 218 10.36 -6.54 38.75
C PHE A 218 9.82 -7.95 38.79
N ASN A 219 10.63 -8.87 39.31
CA ASN A 219 10.27 -10.26 39.46
C ASN A 219 9.83 -10.55 40.87
N ASN A 220 8.82 -11.39 41.01
CA ASN A 220 8.30 -11.85 42.28
C ASN A 220 8.13 -13.35 42.21
N ASP A 221 8.73 -14.03 43.16
CA ASP A 221 8.67 -15.48 43.32
C ASP A 221 8.17 -15.83 44.72
N ARG A 222 7.17 -16.70 44.75
CA ARG A 222 6.76 -17.38 45.98
C ARG A 222 7.03 -18.86 45.85
N ALA A 223 8.06 -19.33 46.52
CA ALA A 223 8.46 -20.74 46.48
C ALA A 223 8.02 -21.48 47.74
N LEU A 224 7.51 -22.70 47.58
CA LEU A 224 7.25 -23.66 48.62
C LEU A 224 8.01 -24.94 48.32
N SER A 225 8.65 -25.51 49.33
CA SER A 225 9.33 -26.79 49.16
C SER A 225 9.15 -27.69 50.38
N ASN A 226 9.33 -29.00 50.18
CA ASN A 226 9.40 -29.94 51.28
C ASN A 226 10.85 -30.19 51.77
N SER A 227 11.78 -29.28 51.41
CA SER A 227 13.17 -29.37 51.88
C SER A 227 13.28 -29.08 53.37
N LEU A 228 14.00 -29.93 54.08
CA LEU A 228 14.34 -29.69 55.50
C LEU A 228 15.40 -28.59 55.68
N PHE A 229 16.13 -28.25 54.63
CA PHE A 229 17.18 -27.23 54.64
C PHE A 229 16.68 -25.85 54.25
N SER A 230 15.38 -25.72 53.97
CA SER A 230 14.80 -24.42 53.64
C SER A 230 14.76 -23.54 54.88
N GLY A 231 15.48 -22.42 54.91
CA GLY A 231 15.50 -21.48 56.02
C GLY A 231 14.18 -20.73 56.22
N VAL A 232 13.44 -20.56 55.13
CA VAL A 232 12.08 -19.99 55.09
C VAL A 232 11.19 -20.76 54.10
N ASN A 233 9.94 -21.03 54.49
CA ASN A 233 9.01 -21.79 53.65
C ASN A 233 7.54 -21.49 54.06
N PRO A 234 6.70 -20.87 53.20
CA PRO A 234 7.04 -20.34 51.87
C PRO A 234 8.09 -19.24 51.92
N SER A 235 8.90 -19.13 50.88
CA SER A 235 9.78 -17.99 50.65
C SER A 235 9.17 -17.03 49.66
N TYR A 236 9.38 -15.73 49.86
CA TYR A 236 9.03 -14.65 48.96
C TYR A 236 10.34 -13.95 48.56
N ASN A 237 10.66 -13.94 47.27
CA ASN A 237 11.94 -13.45 46.76
C ASN A 237 11.70 -12.36 45.67
N PRO A 238 11.20 -11.17 46.05
CA PRO A 238 11.09 -10.10 45.06
C PRO A 238 12.46 -9.59 44.64
N SER A 239 12.57 -9.26 43.37
CA SER A 239 13.78 -8.65 42.84
C SER A 239 13.42 -7.52 41.85
N LEU A 240 14.22 -6.47 41.85
CA LEU A 240 14.15 -5.37 40.88
C LEU A 240 15.47 -5.31 40.14
N ALA A 241 15.45 -5.45 38.83
CA ALA A 241 16.65 -5.34 37.99
C ALA A 241 16.51 -4.20 36.97
N LEU A 242 17.54 -3.40 36.88
CA LEU A 242 17.76 -2.43 35.83
C LEU A 242 18.81 -3.02 34.87
N SER A 243 18.50 -3.08 33.60
CA SER A 243 19.40 -3.61 32.56
C SER A 243 19.62 -2.60 31.46
N LEU A 244 20.85 -2.56 30.96
CA LEU A 244 21.28 -1.78 29.83
C LEU A 244 22.07 -2.69 28.90
N SER A 245 21.74 -2.70 27.63
CA SER A 245 22.55 -3.33 26.58
C SER A 245 22.77 -2.32 25.48
N GLN A 246 24.03 -1.91 25.29
CA GLN A 246 24.43 -0.85 24.37
C GLN A 246 25.40 -1.39 23.33
N PRO A 247 25.03 -1.48 22.05
CA PRO A 247 25.99 -1.73 20.99
C PRO A 247 26.95 -0.54 20.87
N LEU A 248 28.25 -0.82 20.65
CA LEU A 248 29.30 0.19 20.55
C LEU A 248 29.96 0.28 19.17
N LEU A 249 29.85 -0.76 18.34
CA LEU A 249 30.35 -0.81 16.96
C LEU A 249 29.23 -1.15 15.97
N GLN A 250 28.94 -2.43 15.78
CA GLN A 250 27.84 -2.85 14.92
C GLN A 250 26.50 -2.32 15.49
N ASN A 251 25.66 -1.75 14.63
CA ASN A 251 24.36 -1.17 14.98
C ASN A 251 24.40 0.04 15.93
N PHE A 252 25.57 0.66 16.15
CA PHE A 252 25.68 1.83 17.00
C PHE A 252 25.22 3.12 16.28
N GLY A 253 24.48 3.92 17.00
CA GLY A 253 24.11 5.29 16.60
C GLY A 253 22.80 5.39 15.84
N TRP A 254 22.28 6.62 15.81
CA TRP A 254 20.94 6.93 15.30
C TRP A 254 20.70 6.49 13.85
N LYS A 255 21.72 6.58 12.98
CA LYS A 255 21.62 6.20 11.57
C LYS A 255 21.24 4.72 11.39
N PHE A 256 21.78 3.85 12.24
CA PHE A 256 21.54 2.42 12.18
C PHE A 256 20.35 2.00 13.04
N ALA A 257 20.11 2.72 14.15
CA ALA A 257 18.91 2.54 14.93
C ALA A 257 17.65 2.78 14.09
N THR A 258 17.65 3.85 13.27
CA THR A 258 16.50 4.28 12.48
C THR A 258 16.51 3.82 11.03
N ILE A 259 17.42 2.91 10.63
CA ILE A 259 17.59 2.53 9.22
C ILE A 259 16.31 1.93 8.62
N ASN A 260 15.61 1.10 9.38
CA ASN A 260 14.37 0.47 8.91
C ASN A 260 13.24 1.49 8.77
N VAL A 261 13.25 2.55 9.58
CA VAL A 261 12.33 3.68 9.42
C VAL A 261 12.61 4.43 8.13
N GLN A 262 13.89 4.74 7.87
CA GLN A 262 14.29 5.41 6.64
C GLN A 262 13.95 4.57 5.39
N ILE A 263 14.03 3.24 5.48
CA ILE A 263 13.60 2.31 4.44
C ILE A 263 12.08 2.38 4.27
N ALA A 264 11.31 2.36 5.36
CA ALA A 264 9.87 2.49 5.31
C ALA A 264 9.42 3.86 4.76
N GLU A 265 10.10 4.95 5.14
CA GLU A 265 9.86 6.29 4.57
C GLU A 265 10.15 6.34 3.07
N SER A 266 11.22 5.69 2.61
CA SER A 266 11.53 5.56 1.18
C SER A 266 10.45 4.76 0.45
N GLY A 267 9.99 3.65 1.05
CA GLY A 267 8.88 2.85 0.55
C GLY A 267 7.56 3.62 0.45
N GLN A 268 7.27 4.46 1.46
CA GLN A 268 6.10 5.35 1.43
C GLN A 268 6.17 6.34 0.27
N LYS A 269 7.31 7.00 0.07
CA LYS A 269 7.49 7.91 -1.06
C LYS A 269 7.38 7.20 -2.40
N GLN A 270 7.90 5.98 -2.49
CA GLN A 270 7.74 5.16 -3.69
C GLN A 270 6.26 4.85 -3.97
N ALA A 271 5.48 4.48 -2.94
CA ALA A 271 4.04 4.25 -3.06
C ALA A 271 3.29 5.52 -3.52
N GLN A 272 3.70 6.70 -3.04
CA GLN A 272 3.15 7.98 -3.48
C GLN A 272 3.43 8.24 -4.96
N TRP A 273 4.66 8.02 -5.42
CA TRP A 273 5.01 8.15 -6.83
C TRP A 273 4.26 7.15 -7.72
N ASN A 274 4.08 5.91 -7.26
CA ASN A 274 3.31 4.90 -7.97
C ASN A 274 1.82 5.31 -8.09
N TYR A 275 1.25 5.89 -7.03
CA TYR A 275 -0.09 6.48 -7.10
C TYR A 275 -0.16 7.62 -8.12
N GLY A 276 0.83 8.51 -8.13
CA GLY A 276 0.94 9.57 -9.13
C GLY A 276 0.97 9.04 -10.57
N GLN A 277 1.68 7.95 -10.82
CA GLN A 277 1.67 7.28 -12.12
C GLN A 277 0.29 6.73 -12.47
N THR A 278 -0.33 6.00 -11.54
CA THR A 278 -1.70 5.46 -11.74
C THR A 278 -2.70 6.57 -12.01
N LEU A 279 -2.55 7.71 -11.34
CA LEU A 279 -3.40 8.89 -11.55
C LEU A 279 -3.23 9.49 -12.95
N GLN A 280 -1.98 9.61 -13.45
CA GLN A 280 -1.71 10.05 -14.82
C GLN A 280 -2.31 9.10 -15.87
N ASP A 281 -2.07 7.80 -15.70
CA ASP A 281 -2.62 6.76 -16.60
C ASP A 281 -4.14 6.79 -16.62
N PHE A 282 -4.76 7.02 -15.45
CA PHE A 282 -6.20 7.14 -15.33
C PHE A 282 -6.75 8.38 -16.04
N VAL A 283 -6.14 9.55 -15.84
CA VAL A 283 -6.55 10.80 -16.50
C VAL A 283 -6.41 10.70 -18.01
N GLN A 284 -5.31 10.13 -18.52
CA GLN A 284 -5.12 9.88 -19.94
C GLN A 284 -6.21 8.97 -20.51
N ARG A 285 -6.55 7.88 -19.81
CA ARG A 285 -7.59 6.94 -20.23
C ARG A 285 -8.96 7.61 -20.29
N VAL A 286 -9.37 8.30 -19.22
CA VAL A 286 -10.65 9.03 -19.20
C VAL A 286 -10.72 10.08 -20.32
N GLY A 287 -9.62 10.78 -20.57
CA GLY A 287 -9.52 11.73 -21.67
C GLY A 287 -9.67 11.07 -23.03
N GLY A 288 -9.01 9.94 -23.25
CA GLY A 288 -9.14 9.15 -24.48
C GLY A 288 -10.57 8.62 -24.68
N ASP A 289 -11.20 8.10 -23.62
CA ASP A 289 -12.59 7.63 -23.70
C ASP A 289 -13.58 8.77 -23.95
N TYR A 290 -13.33 9.96 -23.41
CA TYR A 290 -14.12 11.16 -23.72
C TYR A 290 -14.02 11.51 -25.21
N TRP A 291 -12.82 11.56 -25.77
CA TRP A 291 -12.62 11.85 -27.20
C TRP A 291 -13.16 10.75 -28.11
N ASN A 292 -13.16 9.49 -27.68
CA ASN A 292 -13.80 8.39 -28.40
C ASN A 292 -15.33 8.56 -28.46
N VAL A 293 -15.97 9.14 -27.44
CA VAL A 293 -17.41 9.50 -27.51
C VAL A 293 -17.64 10.62 -28.51
N VAL A 294 -16.78 11.66 -28.53
CA VAL A 294 -16.85 12.75 -29.51
C VAL A 294 -16.74 12.20 -30.92
N LEU A 295 -15.73 11.36 -31.18
CA LEU A 295 -15.53 10.70 -32.48
C LEU A 295 -16.78 9.92 -32.93
N ALA A 296 -17.34 9.10 -32.02
CA ALA A 296 -18.51 8.28 -32.34
C ALA A 296 -19.77 9.15 -32.60
N GLU A 297 -19.92 10.27 -31.90
CA GLU A 297 -21.03 11.20 -32.08
C GLU A 297 -20.94 11.92 -33.44
N GLU A 298 -19.77 12.44 -33.81
CA GLU A 298 -19.56 13.10 -35.10
C GLU A 298 -19.70 12.10 -36.26
N ASN A 299 -19.15 10.88 -36.13
CA ASN A 299 -19.32 9.83 -37.14
C ASN A 299 -20.79 9.43 -37.34
N LEU A 300 -21.60 9.43 -36.25
CA LEU A 300 -23.04 9.20 -36.37
C LEU A 300 -23.73 10.33 -37.12
N GLN A 301 -23.31 11.59 -36.96
CA GLN A 301 -23.85 12.72 -37.72
C GLN A 301 -23.51 12.61 -39.19
N VAL A 302 -22.27 12.26 -39.53
CA VAL A 302 -21.82 12.04 -40.94
C VAL A 302 -22.63 10.91 -41.60
N THR A 303 -22.78 9.77 -40.93
CA THR A 303 -23.54 8.63 -41.48
C THR A 303 -25.03 8.92 -41.61
N ARG A 304 -25.64 9.68 -40.71
CA ARG A 304 -27.03 10.13 -40.84
C ARG A 304 -27.23 11.13 -41.98
N ALA A 305 -26.26 12.05 -42.20
CA ALA A 305 -26.29 12.95 -43.34
C ALA A 305 -26.20 12.18 -44.64
N ALA A 306 -25.31 11.17 -44.74
CA ALA A 306 -25.20 10.28 -45.88
C ALA A 306 -26.49 9.49 -46.16
N LEU A 307 -27.13 8.94 -45.14
CA LEU A 307 -28.43 8.27 -45.29
C LEU A 307 -29.50 9.19 -45.83
N LYS A 308 -29.60 10.41 -45.27
CA LYS A 308 -30.56 11.42 -45.74
C LYS A 308 -30.34 11.75 -47.21
N PHE A 309 -29.09 11.98 -47.61
CA PHE A 309 -28.71 12.23 -48.99
C PHE A 309 -29.17 11.10 -49.93
N ASN A 310 -28.87 9.85 -49.56
CA ASN A 310 -29.21 8.67 -50.37
C ASN A 310 -30.75 8.49 -50.46
N LEU A 311 -31.49 8.72 -49.39
CA LEU A 311 -32.96 8.68 -49.39
C LEU A 311 -33.55 9.77 -50.30
N ASP A 312 -33.00 10.98 -50.31
CA ASP A 312 -33.42 12.06 -51.19
C ASP A 312 -33.12 11.74 -52.65
N LEU A 313 -31.96 11.09 -52.91
CA LEU A 313 -31.62 10.60 -54.26
C LEU A 313 -32.58 9.52 -54.75
N VAL A 314 -32.92 8.52 -53.88
CA VAL A 314 -33.97 7.50 -54.20
C VAL A 314 -35.29 8.16 -54.60
N ARG A 315 -35.73 9.18 -53.82
CA ARG A 315 -36.95 9.91 -54.13
C ARG A 315 -36.90 10.62 -55.46
N GLN A 316 -35.75 11.27 -55.77
CA GLN A 316 -35.54 11.96 -57.03
C GLN A 316 -35.51 10.99 -58.22
N ASN A 317 -34.76 9.87 -58.10
CA ASN A 317 -34.65 8.85 -59.14
C ASN A 317 -36.02 8.17 -59.39
N LEU A 318 -36.83 7.92 -58.35
CA LEU A 318 -38.17 7.36 -58.48
C LEU A 318 -39.06 8.24 -59.33
N ILE A 319 -38.99 9.54 -59.17
CA ILE A 319 -39.76 10.52 -59.96
C ILE A 319 -39.25 10.48 -61.42
N SER A 320 -37.94 10.51 -61.61
CA SER A 320 -37.31 10.51 -62.95
C SER A 320 -37.60 9.23 -63.74
N VAL A 321 -37.60 8.05 -63.12
CA VAL A 321 -38.01 6.78 -63.73
C VAL A 321 -39.49 6.79 -64.11
N LYS A 322 -40.38 7.32 -63.23
CA LYS A 322 -41.83 7.42 -63.52
C LYS A 322 -42.12 8.32 -64.72
N VAL A 323 -41.34 9.36 -64.92
CA VAL A 323 -41.48 10.27 -66.04
C VAL A 323 -40.75 9.73 -67.30
N GLY A 324 -39.96 8.69 -67.17
CA GLY A 324 -39.24 8.03 -68.28
C GLY A 324 -37.92 8.73 -68.65
N THR A 325 -37.34 9.56 -67.79
CA THR A 325 -36.07 10.26 -68.03
C THR A 325 -34.86 9.54 -67.44
N LEU A 326 -35.06 8.48 -66.63
CA LEU A 326 -34.00 7.69 -66.01
C LEU A 326 -34.29 6.18 -66.17
N ALA A 327 -33.26 5.36 -66.24
CA ALA A 327 -33.38 3.90 -66.32
C ALA A 327 -33.77 3.29 -64.98
N PRO A 328 -34.54 2.19 -64.92
CA PRO A 328 -34.88 1.51 -63.65
C PRO A 328 -33.68 1.02 -62.86
N ILE A 329 -32.53 0.73 -63.53
CA ILE A 329 -31.30 0.29 -62.88
C ILE A 329 -30.73 1.37 -61.95
N ASP A 330 -30.78 2.64 -62.35
CA ASP A 330 -30.32 3.76 -61.52
C ASP A 330 -31.10 3.92 -60.24
N LEU A 331 -32.42 3.57 -60.27
CA LEU A 331 -33.22 3.51 -59.03
C LEU A 331 -32.79 2.37 -58.13
N GLN A 332 -32.49 1.19 -58.67
CA GLN A 332 -32.01 0.05 -57.86
C GLN A 332 -30.66 0.37 -57.22
N GLU A 333 -29.76 1.03 -57.95
CA GLU A 333 -28.45 1.46 -57.43
C GLU A 333 -28.63 2.43 -56.26
N ALA A 334 -29.47 3.45 -56.38
CA ALA A 334 -29.77 4.40 -55.30
C ALA A 334 -30.42 3.69 -54.09
N GLN A 335 -31.33 2.74 -54.31
CA GLN A 335 -31.93 1.95 -53.23
C GLN A 335 -30.91 1.09 -52.51
N SER A 336 -29.98 0.46 -53.23
CA SER A 336 -28.88 -0.31 -52.64
C SER A 336 -27.97 0.57 -51.78
N ALA A 337 -27.63 1.77 -52.28
CA ALA A 337 -26.81 2.73 -51.56
C ALA A 337 -27.53 3.23 -50.27
N ALA A 338 -28.84 3.50 -50.35
CA ALA A 338 -29.62 3.88 -49.19
C ALA A 338 -29.69 2.77 -48.11
N ALA A 339 -29.90 1.52 -48.53
CA ALA A 339 -29.89 0.38 -47.60
C ALA A 339 -28.51 0.17 -46.92
N THR A 340 -27.43 0.36 -47.67
CA THR A 340 -26.07 0.30 -47.10
C THR A 340 -25.84 1.46 -46.12
N ALA A 341 -26.25 2.68 -46.46
CA ALA A 341 -26.15 3.83 -45.56
C ALA A 341 -27.00 3.64 -44.26
N GLU A 342 -28.17 3.01 -44.38
CA GLU A 342 -28.98 2.67 -43.18
C GLU A 342 -28.27 1.68 -42.28
N ALA A 343 -27.65 0.63 -42.80
CA ALA A 343 -26.84 -0.32 -42.03
C ALA A 343 -25.65 0.36 -41.36
N ASN A 344 -25.00 1.33 -42.01
CA ASN A 344 -23.91 2.10 -41.44
C ASN A 344 -24.39 2.97 -40.27
N VAL A 345 -25.60 3.57 -40.34
CA VAL A 345 -26.18 4.33 -39.21
C VAL A 345 -26.37 3.43 -37.98
N TYR A 346 -26.95 2.22 -38.13
CA TYR A 346 -27.09 1.30 -37.00
C TYR A 346 -25.74 0.90 -36.37
N THR A 347 -24.72 0.74 -37.22
CA THR A 347 -23.36 0.47 -36.74
C THR A 347 -22.79 1.65 -35.96
N ALA A 348 -22.96 2.87 -36.44
CA ALA A 348 -22.51 4.09 -35.78
C ALA A 348 -23.26 4.33 -34.45
N GLU A 349 -24.58 4.05 -34.41
CA GLU A 349 -25.36 4.12 -33.16
C GLU A 349 -24.89 3.11 -32.11
N ALA A 350 -24.55 1.90 -32.53
CA ALA A 350 -23.99 0.89 -31.62
C ALA A 350 -22.60 1.33 -31.10
N ASN A 351 -21.75 1.88 -31.96
CA ASN A 351 -20.43 2.39 -31.57
C ASN A 351 -20.56 3.55 -30.57
N LEU A 352 -21.45 4.51 -30.80
CA LEU A 352 -21.70 5.61 -29.88
C LEU A 352 -22.17 5.11 -28.52
N LYS A 353 -23.09 4.14 -28.51
CA LYS A 353 -23.56 3.54 -27.27
C LYS A 353 -22.45 2.83 -26.49
N ASN A 354 -21.57 2.11 -27.19
CA ASN A 354 -20.43 1.43 -26.60
C ASN A 354 -19.43 2.44 -26.00
N SER A 355 -19.04 3.47 -26.75
CA SER A 355 -18.12 4.52 -26.29
C SER A 355 -18.69 5.28 -25.08
N ARG A 356 -19.98 5.62 -25.10
CA ARG A 356 -20.66 6.23 -23.95
C ARG A 356 -20.70 5.30 -22.74
N THR A 357 -20.85 3.99 -22.94
CA THR A 357 -20.82 3.01 -21.87
C THR A 357 -19.44 2.90 -21.23
N GLN A 358 -18.38 2.93 -22.04
CA GLN A 358 -17.00 2.91 -21.57
C GLN A 358 -16.68 4.16 -20.74
N LEU A 359 -16.95 5.35 -21.26
CA LEU A 359 -16.75 6.60 -20.53
C LEU A 359 -17.56 6.63 -19.23
N ARG A 360 -18.80 6.14 -19.27
CA ARG A 360 -19.65 6.05 -18.08
C ARG A 360 -19.06 5.13 -17.01
N GLN A 361 -18.43 4.02 -17.40
CA GLN A 361 -17.74 3.11 -16.48
C GLN A 361 -16.60 3.82 -15.76
N ASP A 362 -15.81 4.61 -16.47
CA ASP A 362 -14.67 5.32 -15.86
C ASP A 362 -15.11 6.51 -15.02
N VAL A 363 -16.13 7.26 -15.47
CA VAL A 363 -16.66 8.41 -14.74
C VAL A 363 -17.52 8.02 -13.52
N MET A 364 -18.14 6.84 -13.53
CA MET A 364 -18.97 6.31 -12.43
C MET A 364 -19.93 7.32 -11.79
N LEU A 365 -20.75 7.98 -12.63
CA LEU A 365 -21.66 9.07 -12.22
C LEU A 365 -22.62 8.71 -11.10
N ASN A 366 -22.91 7.42 -10.90
CA ASN A 366 -23.77 6.96 -9.81
C ASN A 366 -23.40 5.55 -9.36
N PRO A 367 -22.34 5.37 -8.54
CA PRO A 367 -21.86 4.06 -8.11
C PRO A 367 -22.84 3.29 -7.23
N TYR A 368 -23.79 3.98 -6.59
CA TYR A 368 -24.80 3.39 -5.69
C TYR A 368 -26.23 3.51 -6.20
N GLY A 369 -26.43 4.09 -7.40
CA GLY A 369 -27.77 4.32 -7.95
C GLY A 369 -28.37 3.06 -8.55
N THR A 370 -29.60 2.78 -8.21
CA THR A 370 -30.43 1.73 -8.85
C THR A 370 -30.89 2.13 -10.26
N PHE A 371 -30.74 3.40 -10.62
CA PHE A 371 -31.07 3.94 -11.92
C PHE A 371 -29.81 4.13 -12.74
N LEU A 372 -29.85 3.71 -14.00
CA LEU A 372 -28.82 4.03 -14.97
C LEU A 372 -28.64 5.55 -15.01
N PRO A 373 -27.41 6.06 -14.88
CA PRO A 373 -27.16 7.48 -14.99
C PRO A 373 -27.59 7.98 -16.36
N ALA A 374 -27.94 9.25 -16.43
CA ALA A 374 -28.25 9.93 -17.68
C ALA A 374 -27.16 9.69 -18.74
N GLU A 375 -27.52 9.68 -20.00
CA GLU A 375 -26.54 9.61 -21.08
C GLU A 375 -25.54 10.76 -20.96
N ILE A 376 -24.27 10.47 -21.25
CA ILE A 376 -23.20 11.48 -21.24
C ILE A 376 -23.13 12.10 -22.64
N GLN A 377 -23.23 13.42 -22.71
CA GLN A 377 -23.02 14.19 -23.93
C GLN A 377 -21.74 15.04 -23.80
N PRO A 378 -20.73 14.86 -24.65
CA PRO A 378 -19.52 15.68 -24.60
C PRO A 378 -19.83 17.11 -25.08
N LEU A 379 -19.40 18.10 -24.27
CA LEU A 379 -19.57 19.53 -24.59
C LEU A 379 -18.31 20.12 -25.22
N THR A 380 -17.13 19.58 -24.90
CA THR A 380 -15.86 20.04 -25.47
C THR A 380 -15.68 19.42 -26.85
N ARG A 381 -15.38 20.25 -27.84
CA ARG A 381 -15.09 19.82 -29.22
C ARG A 381 -13.60 19.98 -29.50
N PRO A 382 -13.01 19.18 -30.43
CA PRO A 382 -11.63 19.32 -30.85
C PRO A 382 -11.34 20.74 -31.39
N ASN A 383 -10.15 21.24 -31.13
CA ASN A 383 -9.70 22.54 -31.65
C ASN A 383 -8.43 22.38 -32.49
N PRO A 384 -8.56 22.05 -33.80
CA PRO A 384 -7.41 21.82 -34.67
C PRO A 384 -6.62 23.09 -35.02
N THR A 385 -7.15 24.28 -34.67
CA THR A 385 -6.51 25.58 -35.01
C THR A 385 -5.50 26.03 -33.96
N GLU A 386 -5.43 25.37 -32.81
CA GLU A 386 -4.50 25.68 -31.76
C GLU A 386 -3.09 25.25 -32.15
N LYS A 387 -2.18 26.24 -32.31
CA LYS A 387 -0.77 25.95 -32.60
C LYS A 387 -0.06 25.56 -31.33
N ILE A 388 0.45 24.34 -31.29
CA ILE A 388 1.23 23.82 -30.19
C ILE A 388 2.71 23.95 -30.54
N LEU A 389 3.37 24.91 -29.90
CA LEU A 389 4.81 25.08 -29.99
C LEU A 389 5.45 24.49 -28.73
N VAL A 390 5.93 23.26 -28.82
CA VAL A 390 6.66 22.60 -27.72
C VAL A 390 8.10 22.41 -28.16
N ASP A 391 9.01 22.89 -27.33
CA ASP A 391 10.45 22.65 -27.50
C ASP A 391 10.79 21.25 -26.93
N GLU A 392 11.49 20.45 -27.72
CA GLU A 392 11.87 19.08 -27.35
C GLU A 392 12.75 19.06 -26.11
N GLU A 393 13.74 19.98 -26.02
CA GLU A 393 14.65 20.04 -24.86
C GLU A 393 13.88 20.35 -23.58
N HIS A 394 12.96 21.30 -23.65
CA HIS A 394 12.11 21.66 -22.51
C HIS A 394 11.17 20.52 -22.07
N ALA A 395 10.55 19.80 -23.03
CA ALA A 395 9.70 18.65 -22.73
C ALA A 395 10.49 17.51 -22.06
N LEU A 396 11.74 17.27 -22.48
CA LEU A 396 12.62 16.30 -21.83
C LEU A 396 13.02 16.72 -20.40
N GLU A 397 13.29 18.01 -20.17
CA GLU A 397 13.56 18.53 -18.82
C GLU A 397 12.34 18.31 -17.89
N LEU A 398 11.13 18.61 -18.38
CA LEU A 398 9.90 18.39 -17.63
C LEU A 398 9.70 16.91 -17.32
N ALA A 399 9.94 16.02 -18.29
CA ALA A 399 9.83 14.58 -18.08
C ALA A 399 10.77 14.07 -16.98
N VAL A 400 12.02 14.54 -16.95
CA VAL A 400 12.98 14.17 -15.91
C VAL A 400 12.53 14.67 -14.55
N GLN A 401 11.89 15.84 -14.47
CA GLN A 401 11.49 16.46 -13.21
C GLN A 401 10.17 15.91 -12.68
N TYR A 402 9.15 15.79 -13.52
CA TYR A 402 7.77 15.58 -13.10
C TYR A 402 7.24 14.16 -13.35
N ARG A 403 7.88 13.35 -14.19
CA ARG A 403 7.39 12.00 -14.50
C ARG A 403 7.41 11.10 -13.25
N PRO A 404 6.24 10.61 -12.77
CA PRO A 404 6.16 9.86 -11.52
C PRO A 404 6.96 8.56 -11.52
N SER A 405 6.99 7.84 -12.65
CA SER A 405 7.77 6.60 -12.78
C SER A 405 9.26 6.79 -12.48
N LEU A 406 9.85 7.90 -12.88
CA LEU A 406 11.24 8.24 -12.57
C LEU A 406 11.40 8.63 -11.09
N GLY A 407 10.40 9.28 -10.50
CA GLY A 407 10.35 9.60 -9.07
C GLY A 407 10.41 8.34 -8.20
N GLY A 408 9.56 7.35 -8.50
CA GLY A 408 9.53 6.07 -7.80
C GLY A 408 10.87 5.32 -7.85
N LEU A 409 11.51 5.27 -9.03
CA LEU A 409 12.82 4.64 -9.19
C LEU A 409 13.95 5.37 -8.46
N ARG A 410 13.88 6.70 -8.30
CA ARG A 410 14.83 7.46 -7.47
C ARG A 410 14.74 7.06 -6.00
N GLU A 411 13.53 6.88 -5.47
CA GLU A 411 13.35 6.38 -4.11
C GLU A 411 13.78 4.91 -3.98
N ALA A 412 13.57 4.05 -4.97
CA ALA A 412 14.09 2.68 -4.99
C ALA A 412 15.62 2.61 -4.95
N ILE A 413 16.31 3.52 -5.65
CA ILE A 413 17.78 3.65 -5.55
C ILE A 413 18.19 4.09 -4.13
N ARG A 414 17.44 5.01 -3.52
CA ARG A 414 17.69 5.46 -2.14
C ARG A 414 17.53 4.32 -1.14
N ASP A 415 16.48 3.52 -1.28
CA ASP A 415 16.25 2.32 -0.45
C ASP A 415 17.42 1.33 -0.59
N ALA A 416 17.79 0.98 -1.81
CA ALA A 416 18.91 0.09 -2.07
C ALA A 416 20.24 0.62 -1.48
N LEU A 417 20.45 1.95 -1.50
CA LEU A 417 21.63 2.59 -0.87
C LEU A 417 21.58 2.46 0.66
N LEU A 418 20.41 2.60 1.28
CA LEU A 418 20.24 2.39 2.72
C LEU A 418 20.56 0.93 3.09
N GLN A 419 20.11 -0.04 2.28
CA GLN A 419 20.43 -1.46 2.46
C GLN A 419 21.95 -1.75 2.35
N VAL A 420 22.65 -1.09 1.42
CA VAL A 420 24.12 -1.16 1.33
C VAL A 420 24.76 -0.65 2.62
N LYS A 421 24.36 0.55 3.10
CA LYS A 421 24.89 1.14 4.34
C LYS A 421 24.62 0.25 5.56
N PHE A 422 23.43 -0.32 5.64
CA PHE A 422 23.10 -1.29 6.68
C PHE A 422 24.02 -2.51 6.62
N SER A 423 24.16 -3.12 5.44
CA SER A 423 25.01 -4.30 5.24
C SER A 423 26.49 -4.00 5.49
N GLU A 424 26.99 -2.81 5.19
CA GLU A 424 28.34 -2.35 5.54
C GLU A 424 28.55 -2.32 7.05
N ASN A 425 27.57 -1.86 7.80
CA ASN A 425 27.63 -1.87 9.26
C ASN A 425 27.59 -3.31 9.83
N GLN A 426 26.84 -4.22 9.19
CA GLN A 426 26.76 -5.62 9.64
C GLN A 426 28.08 -6.40 9.47
N VAL A 427 29.01 -5.91 8.66
CA VAL A 427 30.36 -6.51 8.53
C VAL A 427 31.25 -6.19 9.74
N LEU A 428 30.93 -5.15 10.52
CA LEU A 428 31.68 -4.75 11.70
C LEU A 428 31.58 -5.82 12.80
N PRO A 429 32.65 -5.97 13.63
CA PRO A 429 32.55 -6.78 14.84
C PRO A 429 31.44 -6.29 15.78
N GLN A 430 30.82 -7.20 16.51
CA GLN A 430 29.90 -6.85 17.58
C GLN A 430 30.71 -6.51 18.83
N LEU A 431 30.48 -5.34 19.37
CA LEU A 431 30.99 -4.91 20.67
C LEU A 431 29.81 -4.34 21.45
N ASN A 432 29.38 -5.07 22.47
CA ASN A 432 28.22 -4.73 23.27
C ASN A 432 28.62 -4.50 24.72
N LEU A 433 28.21 -3.36 25.28
CA LEU A 433 28.31 -3.07 26.69
C LEU A 433 26.98 -3.43 27.37
N GLY A 434 27.01 -4.46 28.20
CA GLY A 434 25.93 -4.81 29.11
C GLY A 434 26.20 -4.21 30.48
N ALA A 435 25.20 -3.59 31.08
CA ALA A 435 25.25 -3.17 32.48
C ALA A 435 23.96 -3.61 33.17
N GLN A 436 24.09 -4.13 34.37
CA GLN A 436 22.96 -4.55 35.17
C GLN A 436 23.14 -4.06 36.60
N PHE A 437 22.07 -3.55 37.19
CA PHE A 437 21.97 -3.27 38.60
C PHE A 437 20.70 -3.93 39.15
N GLY A 438 20.84 -4.77 40.18
CA GLY A 438 19.73 -5.51 40.72
C GLY A 438 19.63 -5.33 42.25
N LEU A 439 18.41 -5.26 42.71
CA LEU A 439 18.04 -5.38 44.14
C LEU A 439 17.36 -6.71 44.30
N THR A 440 17.71 -7.41 45.36
CA THR A 440 17.07 -8.69 45.74
C THR A 440 16.66 -8.66 47.18
N SER A 441 15.67 -9.43 47.52
CA SER A 441 15.23 -9.57 48.90
C SER A 441 14.65 -10.96 49.14
N ALA A 442 14.56 -11.34 50.37
CA ALA A 442 13.90 -12.56 50.79
C ALA A 442 13.14 -12.34 52.09
N ALA A 443 11.97 -12.93 52.17
CA ALA A 443 11.22 -13.10 53.43
C ALA A 443 10.43 -14.41 53.39
N GLY A 444 9.94 -14.84 54.49
CA GLY A 444 9.09 -16.01 54.52
C GLY A 444 8.86 -16.54 55.93
N THR A 445 8.09 -17.59 56.01
CA THR A 445 7.82 -18.25 57.29
C THR A 445 8.97 -19.20 57.57
N THR A 446 9.59 -19.05 58.76
CA THR A 446 10.62 -19.98 59.19
C THR A 446 9.97 -21.27 59.66
N PRO A 447 10.27 -22.41 58.99
CA PRO A 447 9.80 -23.68 59.49
C PRO A 447 10.44 -23.99 60.83
N CYS A 448 9.67 -24.51 61.80
CA CYS A 448 10.24 -25.09 63.02
C CYS A 448 11.11 -26.27 62.57
N GLN A 449 12.43 -26.10 62.56
CA GLN A 449 13.34 -27.24 62.39
C GLN A 449 13.25 -28.09 63.64
N ARG A 450 12.66 -29.27 63.53
CA ARG A 450 12.75 -30.29 64.51
C ARG A 450 14.22 -30.70 64.63
N ALA A 451 14.89 -30.24 65.66
CA ALA A 451 16.26 -30.70 65.88
C ALA A 451 16.23 -32.22 66.05
N VAL A 452 16.69 -32.89 64.99
CA VAL A 452 17.13 -34.27 65.13
C VAL A 452 18.42 -34.13 65.89
N ILE A 453 18.43 -34.47 67.12
CA ILE A 453 19.50 -35.23 67.80
C ILE A 453 19.39 -35.09 69.29
N THR A 454 19.33 -36.27 69.85
CA THR A 454 19.77 -36.66 71.20
C THR A 454 19.46 -35.79 72.39
N SER A 455 18.65 -36.41 73.17
CA SER A 455 18.50 -36.21 74.61
C SER A 455 17.88 -34.90 75.12
N THR A 456 16.69 -35.07 75.65
CA THR A 456 16.12 -34.37 76.85
C THR A 456 16.00 -32.85 76.84
N SER A 457 15.90 -32.19 75.71
CA SER A 457 15.38 -30.81 75.74
C SER A 457 14.25 -30.68 74.74
N THR A 458 13.09 -30.34 75.18
CA THR A 458 11.93 -29.95 74.41
C THR A 458 12.35 -28.87 73.38
N PRO A 459 12.12 -29.06 72.10
CA PRO A 459 12.42 -28.04 71.16
C PRO A 459 11.54 -26.82 71.43
N ASN A 460 12.15 -25.72 71.79
CA ASN A 460 11.46 -24.47 72.09
C ASN A 460 11.05 -23.84 70.71
N CYS A 461 10.13 -24.53 70.05
CA CYS A 461 9.43 -23.98 68.87
C CYS A 461 8.27 -23.15 69.40
N THR A 462 8.51 -21.91 69.72
CA THR A 462 7.42 -20.96 69.89
C THR A 462 6.83 -20.74 68.48
N VAL A 463 5.77 -21.51 68.17
CA VAL A 463 4.90 -21.21 67.05
C VAL A 463 4.39 -19.79 67.28
N PRO A 464 4.61 -18.85 66.32
CA PRO A 464 4.00 -17.52 66.46
C PRO A 464 2.49 -17.70 66.49
N VAL A 465 1.87 -17.42 67.66
CA VAL A 465 0.42 -17.35 67.75
C VAL A 465 -0.03 -16.18 66.85
N PRO A 466 -0.97 -16.37 65.96
CA PRO A 466 -1.49 -15.28 65.16
C PRO A 466 -2.02 -14.16 66.10
N GLY A 467 -1.40 -12.97 66.03
CA GLY A 467 -1.77 -11.81 66.81
C GLY A 467 -0.87 -11.50 68.05
N ALA A 468 0.16 -12.31 68.33
CA ALA A 468 1.16 -11.95 69.34
C ALA A 468 2.20 -10.99 68.71
N ALA A 469 2.36 -9.81 69.34
CA ALA A 469 3.41 -8.87 68.91
C ALA A 469 4.80 -9.55 69.02
N PRO A 470 5.68 -9.39 68.04
CA PRO A 470 7.02 -9.99 68.10
C PRO A 470 7.77 -9.41 69.29
N THR A 471 8.14 -10.26 70.23
CA THR A 471 9.05 -9.91 71.35
C THR A 471 10.40 -9.52 70.75
N ALA A 472 10.92 -8.36 71.10
CA ALA A 472 12.07 -7.65 70.52
C ALA A 472 13.43 -8.34 70.69
N GLY A 473 13.50 -9.67 70.66
CA GLY A 473 14.72 -10.43 70.92
C GLY A 473 15.05 -11.52 69.89
N ASN A 474 14.11 -11.98 69.07
CA ASN A 474 14.26 -13.14 68.18
C ASN A 474 13.68 -12.95 66.77
N LYS A 475 13.96 -11.83 66.11
CA LYS A 475 13.69 -11.74 64.70
C LYS A 475 14.69 -12.63 63.97
N LEU A 476 14.24 -13.82 63.59
CA LEU A 476 15.00 -14.66 62.67
C LEU A 476 15.31 -13.85 61.38
N PRO A 477 16.55 -13.89 60.91
CA PRO A 477 16.85 -13.21 59.63
C PRO A 477 15.91 -13.78 58.57
N PHE A 478 15.25 -12.91 57.84
CA PHE A 478 14.29 -13.24 56.76
C PHE A 478 12.90 -13.75 57.20
N GLY A 479 12.56 -13.80 58.49
CA GLY A 479 11.18 -14.04 58.92
C GLY A 479 10.26 -12.88 58.49
N GLY A 480 9.03 -13.19 58.00
CA GLY A 480 8.04 -12.18 57.62
C GLY A 480 7.12 -12.61 56.49
N ILE A 481 6.26 -11.70 56.12
CA ILE A 481 5.33 -11.84 54.98
C ILE A 481 5.91 -11.16 53.72
N TYR A 482 5.19 -11.23 52.61
CA TYR A 482 5.59 -10.58 51.35
C TYR A 482 5.88 -9.08 51.50
N GLY A 483 5.08 -8.34 52.27
CA GLY A 483 5.34 -6.92 52.57
C GLY A 483 6.70 -6.67 53.19
N ASP A 484 7.15 -7.52 54.14
CA ASP A 484 8.48 -7.41 54.75
C ASP A 484 9.62 -7.66 53.73
N SER A 485 9.37 -8.49 52.74
CA SER A 485 10.33 -8.69 51.64
C SER A 485 10.44 -7.44 50.76
N LEU A 486 9.33 -6.74 50.47
CA LEU A 486 9.32 -5.48 49.72
C LEU A 486 10.02 -4.37 50.52
N ASP A 487 9.77 -4.22 51.82
CA ASP A 487 10.45 -3.22 52.66
C ASP A 487 11.97 -3.42 52.69
N ARG A 488 12.43 -4.67 52.70
CA ARG A 488 13.86 -5.02 52.63
C ARG A 488 14.41 -4.74 51.22
N LEU A 489 13.64 -4.99 50.16
CA LEU A 489 14.02 -4.67 48.79
C LEU A 489 14.33 -3.18 48.65
N TRP A 490 13.41 -2.34 49.13
CA TRP A 490 13.59 -0.87 49.07
C TRP A 490 14.61 -0.35 50.11
N GLY A 491 14.99 -1.17 51.05
CA GLY A 491 16.05 -0.86 52.03
C GLY A 491 17.45 -0.93 51.44
N PHE A 492 17.63 -1.36 50.18
CA PHE A 492 18.92 -1.51 49.46
C PHE A 492 19.94 -2.36 50.23
N SER A 493 19.47 -3.31 51.01
CA SER A 493 20.38 -4.14 51.82
C SER A 493 21.09 -5.21 51.01
N PHE A 494 20.44 -5.69 49.95
CA PHE A 494 20.98 -6.71 49.06
C PHE A 494 20.93 -6.21 47.63
N TYR A 495 22.08 -6.03 47.05
CA TYR A 495 22.21 -5.54 45.67
C TYR A 495 23.29 -6.31 44.95
N ASN A 496 23.14 -6.37 43.63
CA ASN A 496 24.17 -6.84 42.72
C ASN A 496 24.34 -5.85 41.57
N TYR A 497 25.51 -5.74 41.05
CA TYR A 497 25.79 -5.03 39.84
C TYR A 497 26.74 -5.82 38.96
N ALA A 498 26.58 -5.70 37.66
CA ALA A 498 27.48 -6.29 36.68
C ALA A 498 27.68 -5.33 35.51
N ALA A 499 28.89 -5.29 35.00
CA ALA A 499 29.23 -4.68 33.74
C ALA A 499 29.94 -5.72 32.89
N VAL A 500 29.44 -5.96 31.70
CA VAL A 500 29.94 -6.99 30.80
C VAL A 500 30.23 -6.34 29.45
N LEU A 501 31.46 -6.50 28.96
CA LEU A 501 31.82 -6.08 27.61
C LEU A 501 31.95 -7.36 26.77
N THR A 502 31.05 -7.52 25.81
CA THR A 502 31.04 -8.68 24.93
C THR A 502 31.60 -8.28 23.56
N PHE A 503 32.67 -8.92 23.16
CA PHE A 503 33.24 -8.78 21.82
C PHE A 503 33.04 -10.09 21.05
N GLN A 504 32.43 -9.99 19.87
CA GLN A 504 32.18 -11.13 19.01
C GLN A 504 32.51 -10.78 17.55
N VAL A 505 33.31 -11.62 16.91
CA VAL A 505 33.62 -11.53 15.48
C VAL A 505 33.64 -12.92 14.86
N PRO A 506 32.84 -13.17 13.82
CA PRO A 506 32.96 -14.40 13.04
C PRO A 506 34.31 -14.42 12.32
N LEU A 507 35.12 -15.50 12.47
CA LEU A 507 36.47 -15.57 11.91
C LEU A 507 36.49 -15.41 10.38
N ASP A 508 35.56 -16.02 9.67
CA ASP A 508 35.44 -15.90 8.22
C ASP A 508 34.58 -14.69 7.78
N ASN A 509 33.61 -14.28 8.60
CA ASN A 509 32.68 -13.19 8.32
C ASN A 509 31.98 -13.30 6.93
N ALA A 510 31.84 -14.53 6.42
CA ALA A 510 31.36 -14.81 5.06
C ALA A 510 29.92 -14.35 4.84
N VAL A 511 29.02 -14.59 5.81
CA VAL A 511 27.60 -14.25 5.69
C VAL A 511 27.37 -12.74 5.56
N PRO A 512 27.89 -11.88 6.44
CA PRO A 512 27.74 -10.43 6.28
C PRO A 512 28.44 -9.89 5.02
N ARG A 513 29.60 -10.44 4.62
CA ARG A 513 30.28 -10.03 3.38
C ARG A 513 29.46 -10.40 2.14
N ALA A 514 28.86 -11.59 2.11
CA ALA A 514 27.98 -12.00 1.03
C ALA A 514 26.72 -11.12 0.96
N ALA A 515 26.12 -10.82 2.12
CA ALA A 515 24.97 -9.90 2.19
C ALA A 515 25.32 -8.48 1.69
N LEU A 516 26.51 -7.96 2.04
CA LEU A 516 27.00 -6.69 1.51
C LEU A 516 27.22 -6.73 0.00
N ALA A 517 27.82 -7.80 -0.51
CA ALA A 517 28.02 -7.98 -1.95
C ALA A 517 26.67 -8.02 -2.68
N GLN A 518 25.70 -8.76 -2.15
CA GLN A 518 24.34 -8.81 -2.68
C GLN A 518 23.68 -7.43 -2.68
N ALA A 519 23.73 -6.70 -1.57
CA ALA A 519 23.16 -5.35 -1.47
C ALA A 519 23.78 -4.39 -2.50
N ARG A 520 25.09 -4.46 -2.73
CA ARG A 520 25.77 -3.65 -3.76
C ARG A 520 25.32 -4.00 -5.17
N VAL A 521 25.14 -5.29 -5.47
CA VAL A 521 24.61 -5.74 -6.77
C VAL A 521 23.19 -5.21 -6.98
N LEU A 522 22.31 -5.31 -5.96
CA LEU A 522 20.95 -4.79 -6.02
C LEU A 522 20.93 -3.27 -6.20
N TYR A 523 21.81 -2.54 -5.53
CA TYR A 523 21.93 -1.09 -5.72
C TYR A 523 22.34 -0.74 -7.18
N GLU A 524 23.33 -1.41 -7.76
CA GLU A 524 23.70 -1.22 -9.16
C GLU A 524 22.57 -1.64 -10.12
N GLN A 525 21.82 -2.70 -9.79
CA GLN A 525 20.64 -3.09 -10.55
C GLN A 525 19.59 -1.97 -10.59
N GLN A 526 19.27 -1.35 -9.45
CA GLN A 526 18.32 -0.23 -9.41
C GLN A 526 18.82 0.99 -10.22
N ARG A 527 20.13 1.26 -10.17
CA ARG A 527 20.72 2.31 -11.01
C ARG A 527 20.60 2.04 -12.51
N MET A 528 20.77 0.77 -12.93
CA MET A 528 20.59 0.40 -14.33
C MET A 528 19.12 0.48 -14.75
N LEU A 529 18.18 0.07 -13.89
CA LEU A 529 16.74 0.22 -14.13
C LEU A 529 16.35 1.69 -14.30
N TYR A 530 16.87 2.58 -13.46
CA TYR A 530 16.64 4.02 -13.60
C TYR A 530 17.19 4.57 -14.94
N ARG A 531 18.39 4.15 -15.36
CA ARG A 531 18.95 4.55 -16.65
C ARG A 531 18.10 4.04 -17.83
N ALA A 532 17.63 2.80 -17.75
CA ALA A 532 16.74 2.24 -18.77
C ALA A 532 15.41 3.02 -18.82
N ALA A 533 14.82 3.31 -17.66
CA ALA A 533 13.59 4.11 -17.58
C ALA A 533 13.79 5.55 -18.10
N LEU A 534 14.96 6.15 -17.84
CA LEU A 534 15.30 7.46 -18.39
C LEU A 534 15.41 7.43 -19.92
N SER A 535 16.06 6.40 -20.48
CA SER A 535 16.13 6.22 -21.93
C SER A 535 14.74 5.99 -22.54
N GLN A 536 13.88 5.22 -21.86
CA GLN A 536 12.50 5.02 -22.29
C GLN A 536 11.70 6.32 -22.24
N ALA A 537 11.88 7.14 -21.19
CA ALA A 537 11.22 8.44 -21.10
C ALA A 537 11.58 9.37 -22.25
N VAL A 538 12.86 9.37 -22.68
CA VAL A 538 13.29 10.13 -23.88
C VAL A 538 12.57 9.64 -25.12
N ILE A 539 12.50 8.32 -25.34
CA ILE A 539 11.81 7.73 -26.49
C ILE A 539 10.32 8.07 -26.46
N ASP A 540 9.67 7.98 -25.28
CA ASP A 540 8.25 8.27 -25.11
C ASP A 540 7.94 9.74 -25.47
N VAL A 541 8.75 10.70 -24.97
CA VAL A 541 8.58 12.13 -25.26
C VAL A 541 8.81 12.41 -26.75
N GLN A 542 9.89 11.88 -27.34
CA GLN A 542 10.17 12.06 -28.77
C GLN A 542 9.07 11.48 -29.64
N SER A 543 8.56 10.28 -29.29
CA SER A 543 7.45 9.65 -30.01
C SER A 543 6.15 10.47 -29.87
N ALA A 544 5.86 10.97 -28.67
CA ALA A 544 4.67 11.80 -28.44
C ALA A 544 4.74 13.12 -29.22
N LEU A 545 5.90 13.77 -29.25
CA LEU A 545 6.12 14.99 -30.06
C LEU A 545 5.99 14.69 -31.55
N ALA A 546 6.61 13.62 -32.05
CA ALA A 546 6.52 13.25 -33.45
C ALA A 546 5.06 12.98 -33.87
N ASN A 547 4.30 12.24 -33.03
CA ASN A 547 2.89 12.00 -33.28
C ASN A 547 2.07 13.29 -33.22
N LEU A 548 2.31 14.17 -32.26
CA LEU A 548 1.62 15.45 -32.15
C LEU A 548 1.81 16.31 -33.42
N TYR A 549 3.04 16.44 -33.93
CA TYR A 549 3.32 17.19 -35.16
C TYR A 549 2.71 16.50 -36.38
N ALA A 550 2.73 15.18 -36.45
CA ALA A 550 2.12 14.44 -37.55
C ALA A 550 0.59 14.61 -37.55
N ASP A 551 -0.05 14.52 -36.39
CA ASP A 551 -1.49 14.65 -36.26
C ASP A 551 -1.96 16.10 -36.50
N GLU A 552 -1.18 17.11 -36.06
CA GLU A 552 -1.44 18.51 -36.44
C GLU A 552 -1.48 18.70 -37.95
N LYS A 553 -0.47 18.16 -38.68
CA LYS A 553 -0.41 18.27 -40.13
C LYS A 553 -1.48 17.44 -40.81
N ARG A 554 -1.81 16.26 -40.27
CA ARG A 554 -2.88 15.41 -40.76
C ARG A 554 -4.25 16.10 -40.62
N ALA A 555 -4.55 16.70 -39.46
CA ALA A 555 -5.80 17.45 -39.25
C ALA A 555 -5.94 18.61 -40.23
N GLN A 556 -4.86 19.37 -40.49
CA GLN A 556 -4.87 20.44 -41.50
C GLN A 556 -5.11 19.91 -42.92
N ALA A 557 -4.50 18.77 -43.28
CA ALA A 557 -4.63 18.19 -44.63
C ALA A 557 -6.01 17.55 -44.84
N THR A 558 -6.56 16.86 -43.83
CA THR A 558 -7.90 16.25 -43.90
C THR A 558 -8.98 17.32 -44.00
N ALA A 559 -8.88 18.40 -43.20
CA ALA A 559 -9.81 19.54 -43.32
C ALA A 559 -9.84 20.13 -44.74
N GLN A 560 -8.68 20.26 -45.41
CA GLN A 560 -8.63 20.69 -46.81
C GLN A 560 -9.23 19.65 -47.75
N ALA A 561 -8.97 18.36 -47.54
CA ALA A 561 -9.52 17.28 -48.34
C ALA A 561 -11.05 17.26 -48.28
N THR A 562 -11.62 17.39 -47.06
CA THR A 562 -13.08 17.48 -46.84
C THR A 562 -13.67 18.70 -47.53
N TYR A 563 -13.00 19.86 -47.47
CA TYR A 563 -13.46 21.06 -48.18
C TYR A 563 -13.59 20.81 -49.68
N TYR A 564 -12.56 20.22 -50.33
CA TYR A 564 -12.61 19.92 -51.74
C TYR A 564 -13.59 18.79 -52.10
N ALA A 565 -13.73 17.77 -51.24
CA ALA A 565 -14.70 16.69 -51.46
C ALA A 565 -16.13 17.23 -51.45
N ARG A 566 -16.47 18.11 -50.48
CA ARG A 566 -17.77 18.81 -50.42
C ARG A 566 -18.03 19.65 -51.66
N GLN A 567 -17.01 20.38 -52.14
CA GLN A 567 -17.13 21.18 -53.36
C GLN A 567 -17.35 20.29 -54.59
N SER A 568 -16.58 19.20 -54.72
CA SER A 568 -16.72 18.24 -55.81
C SER A 568 -18.10 17.59 -55.84
N LEU A 569 -18.63 17.17 -54.68
CA LEU A 569 -19.99 16.63 -54.59
C LEU A 569 -21.04 17.69 -55.00
N HIS A 570 -20.88 18.94 -54.52
CA HIS A 570 -21.77 20.02 -54.90
C HIS A 570 -21.81 20.25 -56.41
N ASP A 571 -20.64 20.30 -57.04
CA ASP A 571 -20.54 20.51 -58.50
C ASP A 571 -21.14 19.32 -59.26
N GLU A 572 -20.93 18.08 -58.77
CA GLU A 572 -21.52 16.88 -59.37
C GLU A 572 -23.06 16.82 -59.19
N GLN A 573 -23.59 17.30 -58.07
CA GLN A 573 -25.04 17.49 -57.89
C GLN A 573 -25.63 18.49 -58.91
N VAL A 574 -24.90 19.56 -59.27
CA VAL A 574 -25.31 20.51 -60.29
C VAL A 574 -25.31 19.84 -61.67
N ARG A 575 -24.27 19.08 -61.99
CA ARG A 575 -24.18 18.34 -63.25
C ARG A 575 -25.27 17.27 -63.37
N PHE A 576 -25.55 16.55 -62.29
CA PHE A 576 -26.61 15.55 -62.26
C PHE A 576 -28.00 16.17 -62.51
N ARG A 577 -28.28 17.34 -61.91
CA ARG A 577 -29.55 18.06 -62.12
C ARG A 577 -29.79 18.52 -63.56
N VAL A 578 -28.71 18.79 -64.30
CA VAL A 578 -28.79 19.18 -65.71
C VAL A 578 -28.64 17.99 -66.67
N GLY A 579 -28.55 16.76 -66.13
CA GLY A 579 -28.46 15.52 -66.92
C GLY A 579 -27.08 15.24 -67.51
N MET A 580 -25.99 15.84 -66.96
CA MET A 580 -24.62 15.69 -67.43
C MET A 580 -23.78 14.72 -66.56
N ALA A 581 -24.39 14.11 -65.55
CA ALA A 581 -23.79 13.12 -64.65
C ALA A 581 -24.76 11.96 -64.41
N THR A 582 -24.23 10.80 -64.05
CA THR A 582 -25.01 9.60 -63.71
C THR A 582 -25.28 9.48 -62.23
N THR A 583 -26.24 8.62 -61.85
CA THR A 583 -26.48 8.25 -60.44
C THR A 583 -25.22 7.67 -59.82
N HIS A 584 -24.48 6.86 -60.57
CA HIS A 584 -23.24 6.24 -60.15
C HIS A 584 -22.17 7.29 -59.79
N ASP A 585 -21.92 8.27 -60.67
CA ASP A 585 -20.96 9.33 -60.41
C ASP A 585 -21.32 10.11 -59.15
N LEU A 586 -22.60 10.45 -58.98
CA LEU A 586 -23.07 11.17 -57.81
C LEU A 586 -22.88 10.39 -56.49
N LEU A 587 -23.17 9.09 -56.51
CA LEU A 587 -22.95 8.20 -55.35
C LEU A 587 -21.45 8.03 -55.03
N GLN A 588 -20.59 8.00 -56.04
CA GLN A 588 -19.14 7.96 -55.88
C GLN A 588 -18.63 9.21 -55.15
N PHE A 589 -18.96 10.41 -55.64
CA PHE A 589 -18.57 11.67 -55.00
C PHE A 589 -19.15 11.80 -53.56
N GLN A 590 -20.36 11.31 -53.33
CA GLN A 590 -20.94 11.28 -51.99
C GLN A 590 -20.16 10.34 -51.06
N GLN A 591 -19.73 9.17 -51.55
CA GLN A 591 -18.91 8.25 -50.77
C GLN A 591 -17.51 8.84 -50.46
N GLU A 592 -16.94 9.59 -51.42
CA GLU A 592 -15.67 10.31 -51.25
C GLU A 592 -15.80 11.41 -50.17
N GLU A 593 -16.93 12.18 -50.19
CA GLU A 593 -17.20 13.18 -49.13
C GLU A 593 -17.34 12.54 -47.76
N VAL A 594 -18.17 11.51 -47.63
CA VAL A 594 -18.35 10.78 -46.34
C VAL A 594 -17.04 10.24 -45.79
N SER A 595 -16.19 9.69 -46.68
CA SER A 595 -14.87 9.21 -46.28
C SER A 595 -13.94 10.36 -45.86
N ALA A 596 -13.97 11.48 -46.56
CA ALA A 596 -13.17 12.66 -46.19
C ALA A 596 -13.61 13.25 -44.85
N GLU A 597 -14.93 13.40 -44.63
CA GLU A 597 -15.47 13.87 -43.34
C GLU A 597 -15.11 12.93 -42.20
N GLY A 598 -15.25 11.61 -42.35
CA GLY A 598 -14.84 10.63 -41.34
C GLY A 598 -13.35 10.70 -41.01
N ASN A 599 -12.49 10.91 -42.01
CA ASN A 599 -11.06 11.08 -41.84
C ASN A 599 -10.70 12.39 -41.13
N GLU A 600 -11.43 13.49 -41.41
CA GLU A 600 -11.25 14.77 -40.71
C GLU A 600 -11.58 14.63 -39.22
N VAL A 601 -12.75 14.09 -38.89
CA VAL A 601 -13.18 13.86 -37.49
C VAL A 601 -12.18 12.97 -36.74
N GLN A 602 -11.69 11.91 -37.39
CA GLN A 602 -10.68 11.03 -36.80
C GLN A 602 -9.37 11.78 -36.55
N ALA A 603 -8.91 12.59 -37.48
CA ALA A 603 -7.66 13.34 -37.36
C ALA A 603 -7.75 14.41 -36.25
N ASP A 604 -8.87 15.07 -36.11
CA ASP A 604 -9.11 16.05 -35.04
C ASP A 604 -9.09 15.41 -33.67
N VAL A 605 -9.70 14.23 -33.53
CA VAL A 605 -9.70 13.49 -32.25
C VAL A 605 -8.31 12.90 -31.95
N ASP A 606 -7.60 12.40 -32.95
CA ASP A 606 -6.24 11.89 -32.78
C ASP A 606 -5.28 13.00 -32.33
N LEU A 607 -5.43 14.22 -32.81
CA LEU A 607 -4.67 15.39 -32.35
C LEU A 607 -4.90 15.67 -30.88
N GLU A 608 -6.16 15.63 -30.41
CA GLU A 608 -6.46 15.84 -28.98
C GLU A 608 -5.89 14.71 -28.11
N ASN A 609 -5.95 13.46 -28.58
CA ASN A 609 -5.31 12.33 -27.91
C ASN A 609 -3.78 12.45 -27.88
N ALA A 610 -3.17 12.97 -28.93
CA ALA A 610 -1.73 13.24 -28.99
C ALA A 610 -1.30 14.32 -27.97
N LYS A 611 -2.14 15.35 -27.73
CA LYS A 611 -1.92 16.35 -26.67
C LYS A 611 -1.91 15.70 -25.29
N LEU A 612 -2.88 14.83 -25.01
CA LEU A 612 -2.93 14.08 -23.74
C LEU A 612 -1.72 13.15 -23.58
N ALA A 613 -1.32 12.48 -24.67
CA ALA A 613 -0.18 11.58 -24.67
C ALA A 613 1.15 12.31 -24.42
N LEU A 614 1.31 13.53 -24.95
CA LEU A 614 2.48 14.35 -24.67
C LEU A 614 2.52 14.76 -23.19
N GLY A 615 1.39 15.27 -22.64
CA GLY A 615 1.31 15.64 -21.22
C GLY A 615 1.56 14.45 -20.27
N HIS A 616 1.21 13.23 -20.71
CA HIS A 616 1.55 12.01 -19.98
C HIS A 616 3.05 11.67 -20.10
N ALA A 617 3.64 11.81 -21.27
CA ALA A 617 5.04 11.47 -21.52
C ALA A 617 6.00 12.43 -20.80
N ASP A 618 5.70 13.72 -20.75
CA ASP A 618 6.49 14.75 -20.05
C ASP A 618 6.14 14.91 -18.58
N GLY A 619 5.08 14.23 -18.10
CA GLY A 619 4.66 14.26 -16.70
C GLY A 619 3.81 15.48 -16.30
N THR A 620 3.42 16.34 -17.25
CA THR A 620 2.67 17.58 -16.98
C THR A 620 1.17 17.42 -17.06
N LEU A 621 0.65 16.24 -17.44
CA LEU A 621 -0.77 15.98 -17.67
C LEU A 621 -1.64 16.39 -16.46
N LEU A 622 -1.24 16.04 -15.25
CA LEU A 622 -1.99 16.38 -14.05
C LEU A 622 -2.02 17.90 -13.80
N GLN A 623 -0.92 18.58 -14.08
CA GLN A 623 -0.81 20.03 -13.92
C GLN A 623 -1.69 20.78 -14.93
N SER A 624 -1.80 20.29 -16.17
CA SER A 624 -2.65 20.91 -17.21
C SER A 624 -4.13 20.90 -16.83
N PHE A 625 -4.56 19.91 -16.05
CA PHE A 625 -5.90 19.83 -15.48
C PHE A 625 -6.02 20.45 -14.10
N ASN A 626 -4.97 21.09 -13.54
CA ASN A 626 -4.89 21.62 -12.18
C ASN A 626 -5.14 20.54 -11.10
N ILE A 627 -4.67 19.33 -11.34
CA ILE A 627 -4.73 18.24 -10.38
C ILE A 627 -3.41 18.25 -9.61
N ASN A 628 -3.46 18.77 -8.37
CA ASN A 628 -2.34 18.70 -7.47
C ASN A 628 -2.42 17.39 -6.67
N TRP A 629 -1.39 16.58 -6.81
CA TRP A 629 -1.16 15.45 -5.93
C TRP A 629 0.12 15.76 -5.14
N GLU A 630 -0.03 16.33 -3.97
CA GLU A 630 1.13 16.59 -3.10
C GLU A 630 1.54 15.28 -2.43
N VAL A 631 2.84 15.02 -2.50
CA VAL A 631 3.48 13.99 -1.71
C VAL A 631 3.46 14.48 -0.26
N LEU A 632 2.49 14.04 0.54
CA LEU A 632 2.43 14.40 1.95
C LEU A 632 3.72 14.00 2.66
N ASN A 633 4.41 15.00 3.21
CA ASN A 633 5.59 14.75 4.00
C ASN A 633 5.14 14.13 5.34
N PRO A 634 5.56 12.91 5.69
CA PRO A 634 5.15 12.26 6.93
C PRO A 634 5.53 13.06 8.19
N HIS A 635 6.48 13.99 8.07
CA HIS A 635 6.87 14.90 9.17
C HIS A 635 5.87 16.06 9.39
N GLU A 636 4.95 16.31 8.47
CA GLU A 636 3.96 17.37 8.57
C GLU A 636 2.64 16.92 9.22
N VAL A 637 2.45 15.61 9.39
CA VAL A 637 1.28 15.08 10.11
C VAL A 637 1.56 15.16 11.62
N PRO A 638 0.89 16.04 12.37
CA PRO A 638 1.11 16.14 13.80
C PRO A 638 0.78 14.80 14.48
N TRP A 639 1.65 14.35 15.40
CA TRP A 639 1.47 13.08 16.12
C TRP A 639 0.12 12.98 16.87
N TYR A 640 -0.49 14.11 17.22
CA TYR A 640 -1.80 14.18 17.87
C TYR A 640 -2.98 14.05 16.89
N ALA A 641 -2.77 14.15 15.60
CA ALA A 641 -3.79 13.89 14.58
C ALA A 641 -3.95 12.40 14.28
N SER A 642 -3.17 11.55 14.94
CA SER A 642 -3.16 10.10 14.77
C SER A 642 -3.94 9.34 15.84
N PHE A 643 -4.81 10.03 16.60
CA PHE A 643 -5.71 9.41 17.59
C PHE A 643 -7.17 9.64 17.22
#